data_414c655862be56ccadde11145fee62ac
#
_entry.id   414c655862be56ccadde11145fee62ac
#
_cell.length_a   1.000
_cell.length_b   1.000
_cell.length_c   1.000
_cell.angle_alpha   90.00
_cell.angle_beta   90.00
_cell.angle_gamma   90.00
#
_symmetry.space_group_name_H-M   'P 1'
#
loop_
_entity.id
_entity.type
_entity.pdbx_description
1 polymer ?
#
loop_
_entity_poly.entity_id
_entity_poly.type
_entity_poly.pdbx_seq_one_letter_code
_entity_poly.pdbx_strand_id
1 'polypeptide(L)'
;MKDISLRILDMECAACVARLDRALEKLPGVQRAAVNYTAASALITYDERVTDLAAIAARVKRAGFRVPVEEQDLLPAEADAETAAAAAAALRAVFGVKGVAVQADGTLTAYLWPIGVDGRDLAAACVGAGCAVTPGELRGGDADQELEKRMDLLKTLVTSACCTAPLMLEMHPKLQFLAGTALQFGPGRYFYKSAWRGLRNRTFGMDFLVSLSSTLIYLYSAYVTFTPRTSYKLYFASDGVLLSLILFGKYMEQVAAGEANSAIRKLMHLQPRTAMVQRGDTFVELPVDQIAEHDLVRIRPGERVPVDGTIISGQCAVDESMLTGESMPVDKAPGDKVIGGSLNRSGSAIVSAEALGKASVLEQIIQIVRQAQCEKAPVQRFADKVARWFVPGVIGAAALTFLIWYRRIAPRNLERALLTCCDVLSVACPCALGLATPTGLMVGSGRAAERGILFKSGAELENAYKADCVVFDKTGTLTNGAPALTDVCPCSGVQPETLVRLAAALEQCSDHPLARAVTAYAQQQSDAPLPPAEDFSYALGRGVRGTVAGAAVVCGSRTWLRELGIDTAALAALPDLHGQAKTELCVTRCGIVLGALGIADTRKSEAAAVVAQLRAAGKEVWMMTGDHARTAEAIAAEVGIDHVLSEVRPDEKAAAIERLRAQGKTVCMVGDGINDTPALAVADCAVAMGGGSDIAIESAGILLPSGNLEKLPELFDISRATIRTIRQNLTWALFYNLVSIPVAALGVLHPSICATAMSASSIGVLMHSLRLKDSGKKERRFPWKKKS
;
A
#
# COMPACT_ATOMS: atom_id res chain seq x y z
N MET A 1 22.71 2.12 -4.93
CA MET A 1 21.54 2.89 -4.52
C MET A 1 20.77 2.09 -3.51
N LYS A 2 20.26 2.71 -2.48
CA LYS A 2 19.48 2.05 -1.44
C LYS A 2 18.25 2.88 -1.10
N ASP A 3 17.11 2.20 -0.97
CA ASP A 3 15.86 2.79 -0.53
C ASP A 3 15.64 2.48 0.94
N ILE A 4 15.31 3.52 1.70
CA ILE A 4 14.96 3.38 3.12
C ILE A 4 13.68 4.15 3.42
N SER A 5 12.86 3.59 4.30
CA SER A 5 11.75 4.29 4.93
C SER A 5 12.17 4.69 6.34
N LEU A 6 12.46 5.98 6.53
CA LEU A 6 12.93 6.52 7.80
C LEU A 6 11.78 7.22 8.53
N ARG A 7 11.53 6.81 9.77
CA ARG A 7 10.54 7.47 10.62
C ARG A 7 11.03 8.82 11.13
N ILE A 8 10.14 9.81 11.13
CA ILE A 8 10.49 11.19 11.51
C ILE A 8 9.41 11.79 12.40
N LEU A 9 9.81 12.25 13.56
CA LEU A 9 8.93 12.89 14.54
C LEU A 9 8.89 14.42 14.39
N ASP A 10 7.90 15.02 15.03
CA ASP A 10 7.70 16.48 15.11
C ASP A 10 7.29 17.16 13.78
N MET A 11 6.77 16.37 12.83
CA MET A 11 6.11 16.91 11.64
C MET A 11 4.64 17.19 11.98
N GLU A 12 4.20 18.43 11.82
CA GLU A 12 2.88 18.87 12.27
C GLU A 12 2.00 19.42 11.14
N CYS A 13 2.57 19.62 9.96
CA CYS A 13 1.82 20.20 8.84
C CYS A 13 2.54 20.02 7.48
N ALA A 14 1.83 20.29 6.38
CA ALA A 14 2.36 20.23 5.02
C ALA A 14 3.60 21.14 4.79
N ALA A 15 3.69 22.28 5.49
CA ALA A 15 4.86 23.13 5.41
C ALA A 15 6.13 22.48 6.01
N CYS A 16 5.96 21.63 7.02
CA CYS A 16 7.04 20.83 7.61
C CYS A 16 7.56 19.81 6.59
N VAL A 17 6.65 19.15 5.87
CA VAL A 17 6.99 18.21 4.80
C VAL A 17 7.84 18.88 3.72
N ALA A 18 7.36 20.00 3.16
CA ALA A 18 8.09 20.72 2.11
C ALA A 18 9.46 21.24 2.56
N ARG A 19 9.62 21.51 3.85
CA ARG A 19 10.91 21.89 4.44
C ARG A 19 11.87 20.71 4.51
N LEU A 20 11.38 19.56 4.96
CA LEU A 20 12.19 18.37 5.14
C LEU A 20 12.58 17.76 3.80
N ASP A 21 11.67 17.68 2.82
CA ASP A 21 11.96 17.27 1.45
C ASP A 21 13.15 18.04 0.89
N ARG A 22 13.05 19.39 0.89
CA ARG A 22 14.12 20.25 0.40
C ARG A 22 15.44 20.12 1.18
N ALA A 23 15.36 19.82 2.48
CA ALA A 23 16.54 19.63 3.29
C ALA A 23 17.24 18.32 2.94
N LEU A 24 16.50 17.25 2.71
CA LEU A 24 17.02 15.93 2.33
C LEU A 24 17.56 15.93 0.89
N GLU A 25 16.83 16.49 -0.07
CA GLU A 25 17.27 16.59 -1.47
C GLU A 25 18.58 17.38 -1.65
N LYS A 26 18.90 18.28 -0.73
CA LYS A 26 20.18 19.03 -0.75
C LYS A 26 21.34 18.28 -0.12
N LEU A 27 21.13 17.10 0.43
CA LEU A 27 22.22 16.28 0.99
C LEU A 27 22.92 15.55 -0.15
N PRO A 28 24.25 15.67 -0.31
CA PRO A 28 25.00 14.92 -1.32
C PRO A 28 24.73 13.43 -1.17
N GLY A 29 24.51 12.73 -2.28
CA GLY A 29 24.20 11.30 -2.32
C GLY A 29 22.72 10.95 -2.20
N VAL A 30 21.84 11.87 -1.82
CA VAL A 30 20.39 11.66 -1.85
C VAL A 30 19.87 12.02 -3.25
N GLN A 31 19.26 11.05 -3.93
CA GLN A 31 18.63 11.26 -5.23
C GLN A 31 17.17 11.65 -5.11
N ARG A 32 16.45 11.01 -4.19
CA ARG A 32 15.02 11.24 -3.99
C ARG A 32 14.69 11.23 -2.51
N ALA A 33 13.83 12.14 -2.09
CA ALA A 33 13.21 12.13 -0.78
C ALA A 33 11.71 12.40 -0.94
N ALA A 34 10.87 11.57 -0.31
CA ALA A 34 9.43 11.74 -0.27
C ALA A 34 8.97 11.65 1.19
N VAL A 35 8.60 12.81 1.74
CA VAL A 35 8.20 12.94 3.14
C VAL A 35 6.68 12.97 3.26
N ASN A 36 6.14 12.19 4.19
CA ASN A 36 4.73 12.21 4.54
C ASN A 36 4.55 12.43 6.05
N TYR A 37 3.82 13.49 6.43
CA TYR A 37 3.63 13.82 7.83
C TYR A 37 2.56 12.95 8.52
N THR A 38 1.54 12.48 7.77
CA THR A 38 0.49 11.61 8.31
C THR A 38 0.99 10.20 8.60
N ALA A 39 1.91 9.70 7.75
CA ALA A 39 2.64 8.46 8.00
C ALA A 39 3.83 8.65 8.95
N ALA A 40 4.16 9.90 9.30
CA ALA A 40 5.33 10.27 10.09
C ALA A 40 6.65 9.66 9.57
N SER A 41 6.82 9.55 8.24
CA SER A 41 7.95 8.86 7.59
C SER A 41 8.45 9.61 6.36
N ALA A 42 9.68 9.29 5.96
CA ALA A 42 10.29 9.71 4.71
C ALA A 42 10.87 8.51 3.97
N LEU A 43 10.48 8.33 2.72
CA LEU A 43 11.14 7.41 1.80
C LEU A 43 12.32 8.14 1.17
N ILE A 44 13.52 7.58 1.31
CA ILE A 44 14.78 8.22 0.88
C ILE A 44 15.57 7.23 0.02
N THR A 45 15.83 7.62 -1.23
CA THR A 45 16.74 6.90 -2.14
C THR A 45 18.10 7.59 -2.11
N TYR A 46 19.16 6.87 -1.72
CA TYR A 46 20.48 7.47 -1.60
C TYR A 46 21.61 6.51 -2.00
N ASP A 47 22.81 7.08 -2.24
CA ASP A 47 24.03 6.32 -2.51
C ASP A 47 24.80 6.13 -1.21
N GLU A 48 24.92 4.88 -0.75
CA GLU A 48 25.66 4.52 0.47
C GLU A 48 27.17 4.86 0.41
N ARG A 49 27.72 5.03 -0.80
CA ARG A 49 29.13 5.42 -0.99
C ARG A 49 29.36 6.91 -0.69
N VAL A 50 28.30 7.72 -0.72
CA VAL A 50 28.37 9.18 -0.59
C VAL A 50 27.81 9.66 0.74
N THR A 51 26.74 9.02 1.25
CA THR A 51 26.11 9.41 2.52
C THR A 51 25.66 8.19 3.32
N ASP A 52 25.58 8.32 4.63
CA ASP A 52 25.15 7.30 5.55
C ASP A 52 23.88 7.71 6.31
N LEU A 53 23.30 6.76 7.06
CA LEU A 53 22.12 6.99 7.90
C LEU A 53 22.34 8.06 8.96
N ALA A 54 23.55 8.15 9.51
CA ALA A 54 23.86 9.13 10.54
C ALA A 54 23.86 10.56 9.97
N ALA A 55 24.38 10.76 8.74
CA ALA A 55 24.34 12.02 8.01
C ALA A 55 22.90 12.43 7.67
N ILE A 56 22.08 11.47 7.21
CA ILE A 56 20.64 11.69 6.95
C ILE A 56 19.93 12.12 8.25
N ALA A 57 20.12 11.38 9.35
CA ALA A 57 19.51 11.71 10.64
C ALA A 57 19.99 13.07 11.19
N ALA A 58 21.28 13.39 11.04
CA ALA A 58 21.83 14.70 11.39
C ALA A 58 21.20 15.82 10.55
N ARG A 59 20.93 15.56 9.26
CA ARG A 59 20.26 16.53 8.38
C ARG A 59 18.81 16.76 8.79
N VAL A 60 18.09 15.69 9.14
CA VAL A 60 16.73 15.75 9.70
C VAL A 60 16.72 16.59 10.99
N LYS A 61 17.67 16.34 11.89
CA LYS A 61 17.81 17.11 13.15
C LYS A 61 18.10 18.59 12.87
N ARG A 62 18.98 18.93 11.92
CA ARG A 62 19.25 20.34 11.51
C ARG A 62 18.02 21.01 10.89
N ALA A 63 17.16 20.25 10.22
CA ALA A 63 15.88 20.74 9.70
C ALA A 63 14.83 20.97 10.82
N GLY A 64 15.15 20.62 12.07
CA GLY A 64 14.30 20.83 13.24
C GLY A 64 13.35 19.69 13.56
N PHE A 65 13.63 18.48 13.07
CA PHE A 65 12.85 17.26 13.32
C PHE A 65 13.68 16.22 14.06
N ARG A 66 13.02 15.21 14.62
CA ARG A 66 13.68 14.11 15.31
C ARG A 66 13.52 12.80 14.55
N VAL A 67 14.60 12.03 14.47
CA VAL A 67 14.55 10.62 14.12
C VAL A 67 14.53 9.87 15.44
N PRO A 68 13.48 9.09 15.74
CA PRO A 68 13.44 8.28 16.96
C PRO A 68 14.53 7.21 16.93
N VAL A 69 14.81 6.65 18.07
CA VAL A 69 15.70 5.51 18.22
C VAL A 69 14.87 4.41 18.87
N GLU A 70 14.90 3.25 18.27
CA GLU A 70 14.27 2.04 18.80
C GLU A 70 15.31 1.30 19.62
N GLU A 71 14.89 0.63 20.68
CA GLU A 71 15.76 -0.12 21.58
C GLU A 71 15.33 -1.58 21.56
N GLN A 72 16.27 -2.47 21.32
CA GLN A 72 16.03 -3.89 21.37
C GLN A 72 17.05 -4.55 22.29
N ASP A 73 16.53 -5.21 23.34
CA ASP A 73 17.36 -6.01 24.22
C ASP A 73 17.60 -7.37 23.57
N LEU A 74 18.84 -7.83 23.64
CA LEU A 74 19.29 -9.13 23.18
C LEU A 74 19.84 -9.88 24.39
N LEU A 75 19.16 -10.94 24.78
CA LEU A 75 19.46 -11.74 25.96
C LEU A 75 20.45 -12.85 25.57
N PRO A 76 21.71 -12.82 26.03
CA PRO A 76 22.67 -13.88 25.74
C PRO A 76 22.30 -15.16 26.49
N ALA A 77 22.53 -16.31 25.86
CA ALA A 77 22.34 -17.62 26.47
C ALA A 77 23.41 -17.89 27.56
N GLU A 78 24.62 -17.38 27.37
CA GLU A 78 25.73 -17.41 28.33
C GLU A 78 26.29 -16.00 28.46
N ALA A 79 26.42 -15.51 29.69
CA ALA A 79 26.91 -14.16 29.97
C ALA A 79 28.42 -14.17 30.22
N ASP A 80 29.22 -14.32 29.16
CA ASP A 80 30.68 -14.08 29.21
C ASP A 80 31.00 -12.69 28.64
N ALA A 81 31.85 -11.94 29.35
CA ALA A 81 32.17 -10.55 29.01
C ALA A 81 32.92 -10.42 27.67
N GLU A 82 33.74 -11.42 27.30
CA GLU A 82 34.53 -11.41 26.08
C GLU A 82 33.63 -11.68 24.86
N THR A 83 32.75 -12.67 24.94
CA THR A 83 31.75 -12.99 23.92
C THR A 83 30.72 -11.86 23.74
N ALA A 84 30.28 -11.22 24.82
CA ALA A 84 29.41 -10.05 24.79
C ALA A 84 30.05 -8.85 24.10
N ALA A 85 31.35 -8.61 24.31
CA ALA A 85 32.08 -7.55 23.60
C ALA A 85 32.24 -7.82 22.12
N ALA A 86 32.52 -9.08 21.72
CA ALA A 86 32.58 -9.50 20.33
C ALA A 86 31.22 -9.36 19.62
N ALA A 87 30.14 -9.81 20.28
CA ALA A 87 28.78 -9.66 19.79
C ALA A 87 28.37 -8.17 19.65
N ALA A 88 28.75 -7.31 20.61
CA ALA A 88 28.51 -5.88 20.51
C ALA A 88 29.28 -5.23 19.35
N ALA A 89 30.47 -5.71 19.02
CA ALA A 89 31.22 -5.25 17.84
C ALA A 89 30.54 -5.70 16.53
N ALA A 90 30.09 -6.95 16.45
CA ALA A 90 29.38 -7.50 15.30
C ALA A 90 28.04 -6.76 15.08
N LEU A 91 27.26 -6.50 16.13
CA LEU A 91 26.02 -5.74 16.06
C LEU A 91 26.22 -4.32 15.53
N ARG A 92 27.32 -3.64 15.88
CA ARG A 92 27.62 -2.30 15.35
C ARG A 92 27.87 -2.29 13.85
N ALA A 93 28.22 -3.43 13.25
CA ALA A 93 28.42 -3.59 11.80
C ALA A 93 27.10 -3.84 11.06
N VAL A 94 26.02 -4.20 11.76
CA VAL A 94 24.73 -4.44 11.14
C VAL A 94 24.12 -3.12 10.65
N PHE A 95 23.62 -3.13 9.42
CA PHE A 95 22.99 -1.95 8.84
C PHE A 95 21.74 -1.55 9.65
N GLY A 96 21.69 -0.29 10.03
CA GLY A 96 20.59 0.26 10.83
C GLY A 96 20.84 0.30 12.34
N VAL A 97 21.91 -0.31 12.83
CA VAL A 97 22.33 -0.17 14.22
C VAL A 97 23.04 1.16 14.41
N LYS A 98 22.54 1.97 15.33
CA LYS A 98 23.12 3.25 15.72
C LYS A 98 24.20 3.10 16.79
N GLY A 99 24.05 2.13 17.68
CA GLY A 99 24.96 1.88 18.79
C GLY A 99 24.53 0.67 19.61
N VAL A 100 25.42 0.16 20.44
CA VAL A 100 25.16 -0.98 21.32
C VAL A 100 25.69 -0.66 22.70
N ALA A 101 24.88 -0.88 23.73
CA ALA A 101 25.27 -0.86 25.13
C ALA A 101 25.31 -2.29 25.67
N VAL A 102 26.33 -2.58 26.50
CA VAL A 102 26.42 -3.84 27.25
C VAL A 102 26.04 -3.52 28.67
N GLN A 103 24.99 -4.17 29.19
CA GLN A 103 24.53 -3.98 30.55
C GLN A 103 25.38 -4.81 31.54
N ALA A 104 25.29 -4.51 32.82
CA ALA A 104 26.08 -5.20 33.85
C ALA A 104 25.72 -6.69 34.04
N ASP A 105 24.53 -7.09 33.59
CA ASP A 105 24.01 -8.46 33.58
C ASP A 105 24.37 -9.25 32.31
N GLY A 106 25.15 -8.66 31.38
CA GLY A 106 25.52 -9.24 30.10
C GLY A 106 24.49 -8.98 28.96
N THR A 107 23.34 -8.40 29.27
CA THR A 107 22.34 -8.06 28.24
C THR A 107 22.90 -7.03 27.25
N LEU A 108 22.72 -7.26 25.95
CA LEU A 108 23.10 -6.33 24.90
C LEU A 108 21.88 -5.51 24.50
N THR A 109 21.93 -4.19 24.68
CA THR A 109 20.88 -3.29 24.18
C THR A 109 21.33 -2.65 22.88
N ALA A 110 20.71 -3.02 21.77
CA ALA A 110 20.93 -2.42 20.47
C ALA A 110 20.03 -1.18 20.29
N TYR A 111 20.64 -0.06 19.96
CA TYR A 111 19.96 1.18 19.57
C TYR A 111 19.83 1.20 18.06
N LEU A 112 18.60 1.22 17.54
CA LEU A 112 18.32 1.06 16.13
C LEU A 112 17.77 2.35 15.53
N TRP A 113 18.14 2.61 14.26
CA TRP A 113 17.42 3.57 13.44
C TRP A 113 16.06 2.97 13.06
N PRO A 114 14.97 3.75 13.00
CA PRO A 114 13.63 3.25 12.73
C PRO A 114 13.43 2.98 11.22
N ILE A 115 14.16 2.04 10.70
CA ILE A 115 14.15 1.59 9.30
C ILE A 115 13.67 0.15 9.14
N GLY A 116 13.12 -0.44 10.21
CA GLY A 116 12.67 -1.83 10.24
C GLY A 116 13.84 -2.81 10.21
N VAL A 117 14.77 -2.70 11.18
CA VAL A 117 15.84 -3.69 11.40
C VAL A 117 15.20 -4.97 11.93
N ASP A 118 15.52 -6.12 11.31
CA ASP A 118 14.99 -7.41 11.75
C ASP A 118 15.79 -7.91 12.97
N GLY A 119 15.09 -8.37 14.01
CA GLY A 119 15.71 -9.01 15.18
C GLY A 119 16.53 -10.26 14.81
N ARG A 120 16.20 -10.91 13.72
CA ARG A 120 16.96 -12.05 13.16
C ARG A 120 18.32 -11.63 12.64
N ASP A 121 18.41 -10.51 11.92
CA ASP A 121 19.68 -9.97 11.43
C ASP A 121 20.62 -9.67 12.61
N LEU A 122 20.05 -9.17 13.73
CA LEU A 122 20.79 -8.90 14.97
C LEU A 122 21.23 -10.19 15.64
N ALA A 123 20.34 -11.17 15.78
CA ALA A 123 20.66 -12.47 16.37
C ALA A 123 21.71 -13.21 15.55
N ALA A 124 21.58 -13.24 14.21
CA ALA A 124 22.56 -13.86 13.30
C ALA A 124 23.96 -13.24 13.43
N ALA A 125 24.03 -11.90 13.55
CA ALA A 125 25.30 -11.21 13.77
C ALA A 125 25.96 -11.61 15.10
N CYS A 126 25.18 -11.79 16.16
CA CYS A 126 25.68 -12.25 17.46
C CYS A 126 26.14 -13.71 17.40
N VAL A 127 25.37 -14.60 16.76
CA VAL A 127 25.74 -16.01 16.55
C VAL A 127 27.04 -16.12 15.75
N GLY A 128 27.18 -15.30 14.69
CA GLY A 128 28.42 -15.21 13.92
C GLY A 128 29.64 -14.78 14.75
N ALA A 129 29.44 -14.09 15.86
CA ALA A 129 30.46 -13.70 16.83
C ALA A 129 30.61 -14.71 18.00
N GLY A 130 29.94 -15.86 17.94
CA GLY A 130 30.00 -16.91 18.96
C GLY A 130 29.08 -16.70 20.17
N CYS A 131 28.17 -15.74 20.09
CA CYS A 131 27.22 -15.44 21.17
C CYS A 131 25.78 -15.76 20.73
N ALA A 132 25.18 -16.83 21.24
CA ALA A 132 23.78 -17.11 21.02
C ALA A 132 22.91 -16.12 21.83
N VAL A 133 22.04 -15.38 21.17
CA VAL A 133 21.16 -14.40 21.81
C VAL A 133 19.70 -14.64 21.45
N THR A 134 18.81 -14.31 22.38
CA THR A 134 17.36 -14.27 22.15
C THR A 134 16.92 -12.81 22.05
N PRO A 135 16.32 -12.37 20.92
CA PRO A 135 15.77 -11.02 20.82
C PRO A 135 14.64 -10.81 21.83
N GLY A 136 14.76 -9.74 22.63
CA GLY A 136 13.71 -9.28 23.53
C GLY A 136 12.68 -8.39 22.83
N GLU A 137 11.80 -7.76 23.62
CA GLU A 137 10.77 -6.87 23.10
C GLU A 137 11.38 -5.56 22.54
N LEU A 138 10.95 -5.17 21.34
CA LEU A 138 11.35 -3.89 20.73
C LEU A 138 10.62 -2.74 21.43
N ARG A 139 11.37 -1.82 22.04
CA ARG A 139 10.86 -0.64 22.72
C ARG A 139 10.98 0.61 21.85
N GLY A 140 10.08 1.57 22.05
CA GLY A 140 10.07 2.81 21.29
C GLY A 140 9.50 2.68 19.89
N GLY A 141 8.76 1.61 19.63
CA GLY A 141 8.08 1.36 18.37
C GLY A 141 6.92 2.34 18.08
N ASP A 142 6.26 2.13 16.95
CA ASP A 142 5.25 3.04 16.40
C ASP A 142 4.08 3.34 17.34
N ALA A 143 3.58 2.34 18.05
CA ALA A 143 2.42 2.47 18.93
C ALA A 143 2.71 3.32 20.18
N ASP A 144 3.87 3.10 20.80
CA ASP A 144 4.24 3.78 22.03
C ASP A 144 4.44 5.28 21.79
N GLN A 145 5.12 5.63 20.71
CA GLN A 145 5.41 7.03 20.38
C GLN A 145 4.17 7.79 19.92
N GLU A 146 3.23 7.14 19.24
CA GLU A 146 1.96 7.74 18.85
C GLU A 146 1.11 8.02 20.11
N LEU A 147 1.09 7.10 21.05
CA LEU A 147 0.42 7.25 22.34
C LEU A 147 1.05 8.39 23.16
N GLU A 148 2.39 8.44 23.25
CA GLU A 148 3.12 9.50 23.95
C GLU A 148 2.79 10.88 23.39
N LYS A 149 2.84 11.06 22.06
CA LYS A 149 2.47 12.31 21.40
C LYS A 149 1.03 12.73 21.72
N ARG A 150 0.12 11.76 21.66
CA ARG A 150 -1.30 11.99 21.92
C ARG A 150 -1.54 12.44 23.35
N MET A 151 -0.84 11.80 24.30
CA MET A 151 -0.90 12.16 25.71
C MET A 151 -0.28 13.54 26.00
N ASP A 152 0.83 13.90 25.35
CA ASP A 152 1.46 15.19 25.50
C ASP A 152 0.58 16.33 24.95
N LEU A 153 -0.07 16.09 23.80
CA LEU A 153 -1.00 17.07 23.24
C LEU A 153 -2.26 17.21 24.12
N LEU A 154 -2.77 16.10 24.66
CA LEU A 154 -3.88 16.11 25.61
C LEU A 154 -3.54 16.88 26.89
N LYS A 155 -2.34 16.64 27.48
CA LYS A 155 -1.85 17.41 28.63
C LYS A 155 -1.78 18.89 28.33
N THR A 156 -1.26 19.25 27.14
CA THR A 156 -1.17 20.65 26.71
C THR A 156 -2.57 21.28 26.54
N LEU A 157 -3.51 20.55 25.96
CA LEU A 157 -4.90 20.98 25.80
C LEU A 157 -5.59 21.20 27.16
N VAL A 158 -5.48 20.23 28.07
CA VAL A 158 -6.07 20.33 29.42
C VAL A 158 -5.47 21.50 30.18
N THR A 159 -4.13 21.68 30.12
CA THR A 159 -3.46 22.82 30.74
C THR A 159 -3.95 24.15 30.14
N SER A 160 -4.12 24.22 28.82
CA SER A 160 -4.67 25.41 28.15
C SER A 160 -6.10 25.72 28.61
N ALA A 161 -6.96 24.71 28.69
CA ALA A 161 -8.34 24.86 29.16
C ALA A 161 -8.39 25.31 30.63
N CYS A 162 -7.54 24.73 31.50
CA CYS A 162 -7.43 25.14 32.90
C CYS A 162 -6.95 26.58 33.07
N CYS A 163 -6.03 27.05 32.22
CA CYS A 163 -5.60 28.46 32.21
C CYS A 163 -6.65 29.41 31.64
N THR A 164 -7.46 28.94 30.67
CA THR A 164 -8.48 29.74 30.01
C THR A 164 -9.72 29.91 30.85
N ALA A 165 -10.13 28.90 31.62
CA ALA A 165 -11.35 28.94 32.43
C ALA A 165 -11.38 30.13 33.43
N PRO A 166 -10.31 30.44 34.18
CA PRO A 166 -10.28 31.63 35.06
C PRO A 166 -10.37 32.96 34.28
N LEU A 167 -9.77 33.01 33.07
CA LEU A 167 -9.82 34.19 32.22
C LEU A 167 -11.24 34.56 31.73
N MET A 168 -12.18 33.61 31.74
CA MET A 168 -13.57 33.82 31.39
C MET A 168 -14.37 34.49 32.54
N LEU A 169 -13.81 34.48 33.74
CA LEU A 169 -14.41 35.18 34.89
C LEU A 169 -13.95 36.65 34.88
N GLU A 170 -14.82 37.58 35.36
CA GLU A 170 -14.48 39.01 35.51
C GLU A 170 -13.48 39.19 36.66
N MET A 171 -12.23 38.91 36.40
CA MET A 171 -11.11 39.04 37.37
C MET A 171 -10.44 40.41 37.23
N HIS A 172 -9.72 40.82 38.32
CA HIS A 172 -8.93 42.01 38.29
C HIS A 172 -7.90 41.98 37.11
N PRO A 173 -7.73 43.09 36.35
CA PRO A 173 -6.86 43.12 35.14
C PRO A 173 -5.46 42.50 35.30
N LYS A 174 -4.81 42.74 36.46
CA LYS A 174 -3.49 42.19 36.77
C LYS A 174 -3.48 40.66 36.95
N LEU A 175 -4.58 40.08 37.46
CA LEU A 175 -4.72 38.63 37.59
C LEU A 175 -4.99 38.03 36.24
N GLN A 176 -5.80 38.68 35.38
CA GLN A 176 -5.98 38.25 33.99
C GLN A 176 -4.67 38.28 33.20
N PHE A 177 -3.83 39.31 33.40
CA PHE A 177 -2.49 39.37 32.81
C PHE A 177 -1.61 38.24 33.26
N LEU A 178 -1.59 37.90 34.55
CA LEU A 178 -0.79 36.78 35.07
C LEU A 178 -1.25 35.42 34.47
N ALA A 179 -2.57 35.19 34.48
CA ALA A 179 -3.13 33.97 33.90
C ALA A 179 -2.93 33.90 32.37
N GLY A 180 -3.10 35.03 31.65
CA GLY A 180 -2.80 35.13 30.23
C GLY A 180 -1.32 34.90 29.90
N THR A 181 -0.42 35.37 30.76
CA THR A 181 1.02 35.09 30.61
C THR A 181 1.33 33.60 30.80
N ALA A 182 0.72 32.96 31.81
CA ALA A 182 0.88 31.54 32.03
C ALA A 182 0.36 30.74 30.84
N LEU A 183 -0.78 31.14 30.25
CA LEU A 183 -1.33 30.52 29.06
C LEU A 183 -0.39 30.69 27.84
N GLN A 184 0.08 31.93 27.60
CA GLN A 184 0.89 32.27 26.44
C GLN A 184 2.22 31.53 26.40
N PHE A 185 2.92 31.48 27.53
CA PHE A 185 4.26 30.88 27.65
C PHE A 185 4.26 29.45 28.15
N GLY A 186 3.16 28.96 28.71
CA GLY A 186 2.92 27.56 29.01
C GLY A 186 2.42 26.78 27.78
N PRO A 187 1.11 26.57 27.60
CA PRO A 187 0.52 25.86 26.46
C PRO A 187 0.85 26.51 25.11
N GLY A 188 0.85 27.86 25.02
CA GLY A 188 1.18 28.59 23.80
C GLY A 188 2.60 28.34 23.29
N ARG A 189 3.53 27.92 24.15
CA ARG A 189 4.89 27.52 23.78
C ARG A 189 4.92 26.47 22.65
N TYR A 190 3.90 25.65 22.56
CA TYR A 190 3.75 24.65 21.50
C TYR A 190 3.82 25.32 20.11
N PHE A 191 3.03 26.37 19.89
CA PHE A 191 2.99 27.13 18.64
C PHE A 191 4.25 27.94 18.40
N TYR A 192 4.81 28.57 19.43
CA TYR A 192 6.04 29.37 19.32
C TYR A 192 7.24 28.54 18.89
N LYS A 193 7.41 27.35 19.42
CA LYS A 193 8.51 26.45 19.02
C LYS A 193 8.43 26.10 17.52
N SER A 194 7.23 25.80 17.03
CA SER A 194 7.01 25.45 15.63
C SER A 194 7.17 26.69 14.74
N ALA A 195 6.60 27.85 15.13
CA ALA A 195 6.71 29.11 14.41
C ALA A 195 8.17 29.59 14.28
N TRP A 196 8.95 29.52 15.35
CA TRP A 196 10.37 29.89 15.36
C TRP A 196 11.21 29.02 14.41
N ARG A 197 10.98 27.70 14.43
CA ARG A 197 11.63 26.79 13.48
C ARG A 197 11.25 27.10 12.03
N GLY A 198 9.99 27.46 11.79
CA GLY A 198 9.49 27.90 10.49
C GLY A 198 10.16 29.18 10.01
N LEU A 199 10.23 30.21 10.86
CA LEU A 199 10.85 31.50 10.56
C LEU A 199 12.34 31.32 10.20
N ARG A 200 13.10 30.56 11.00
CA ARG A 200 14.52 30.28 10.73
C ARG A 200 14.76 29.60 9.39
N ASN A 201 13.82 28.80 8.92
CA ASN A 201 13.92 28.05 7.65
C ASN A 201 13.12 28.70 6.50
N ARG A 202 12.62 29.95 6.68
CA ARG A 202 11.81 30.69 5.69
C ARG A 202 10.58 29.92 5.19
N THR A 203 9.96 29.13 6.09
CA THR A 203 8.73 28.39 5.82
C THR A 203 7.66 28.83 6.80
N PHE A 204 6.63 29.50 6.30
CA PHE A 204 5.53 30.00 7.10
C PHE A 204 4.39 28.96 7.09
N GLY A 205 4.09 28.38 8.24
CA GLY A 205 2.98 27.45 8.43
C GLY A 205 1.87 28.05 9.28
N MET A 206 0.89 27.22 9.60
CA MET A 206 -0.24 27.56 10.48
C MET A 206 0.22 28.11 11.84
N ASP A 207 1.18 27.43 12.47
CA ASP A 207 1.65 27.78 13.81
C ASP A 207 2.25 29.20 13.86
N PHE A 208 2.77 29.68 12.72
CA PHE A 208 3.25 31.05 12.59
C PHE A 208 2.08 32.04 12.64
N LEU A 209 0.97 31.78 11.92
CA LEU A 209 -0.21 32.65 11.92
C LEU A 209 -0.88 32.69 13.29
N VAL A 210 -1.01 31.53 13.95
CA VAL A 210 -1.57 31.40 15.31
C VAL A 210 -0.69 32.14 16.30
N SER A 211 0.64 31.92 16.27
CA SER A 211 1.57 32.62 17.16
C SER A 211 1.53 34.12 16.96
N LEU A 212 1.42 34.59 15.72
CA LEU A 212 1.37 36.01 15.39
C LEU A 212 0.07 36.64 15.92
N SER A 213 -1.10 36.06 15.64
CA SER A 213 -2.40 36.57 16.11
C SER A 213 -2.49 36.57 17.64
N SER A 214 -2.12 35.46 18.29
CA SER A 214 -2.11 35.33 19.75
C SER A 214 -1.15 36.34 20.39
N THR A 215 0.07 36.55 19.83
CA THR A 215 1.02 37.55 20.33
C THR A 215 0.44 38.93 20.23
N LEU A 216 -0.21 39.31 19.13
CA LEU A 216 -0.81 40.61 18.95
C LEU A 216 -1.93 40.87 19.97
N ILE A 217 -2.81 39.89 20.19
CA ILE A 217 -3.90 39.96 21.19
C ILE A 217 -3.33 40.09 22.60
N TYR A 218 -2.32 39.28 22.95
CA TYR A 218 -1.64 39.33 24.23
C TYR A 218 -0.97 40.65 24.50
N LEU A 219 -0.16 41.17 23.56
CA LEU A 219 0.55 42.44 23.70
C LEU A 219 -0.40 43.63 23.84
N TYR A 220 -1.50 43.60 23.06
CA TYR A 220 -2.55 44.63 23.20
C TYR A 220 -3.18 44.59 24.59
N SER A 221 -3.58 43.42 25.08
CA SER A 221 -4.21 43.23 26.40
C SER A 221 -3.25 43.58 27.52
N ALA A 222 -1.96 43.25 27.39
CA ALA A 222 -0.92 43.63 28.33
C ALA A 222 -0.75 45.16 28.35
N TYR A 223 -0.67 45.83 27.18
CA TYR A 223 -0.63 47.28 27.10
C TYR A 223 -1.81 47.96 27.82
N VAL A 224 -3.03 47.45 27.59
CA VAL A 224 -4.26 47.98 28.25
C VAL A 224 -4.23 47.78 29.75
N THR A 225 -3.71 46.65 30.26
CA THR A 225 -3.64 46.32 31.68
C THR A 225 -2.80 47.37 32.48
N PHE A 226 -1.73 47.89 31.88
CA PHE A 226 -0.84 48.86 32.53
C PHE A 226 -1.08 50.33 32.16
N THR A 227 -2.05 50.56 31.28
CA THR A 227 -2.44 51.93 30.86
C THR A 227 -3.65 52.40 31.63
N PRO A 228 -3.66 53.60 32.29
CA PRO A 228 -4.74 54.07 33.15
C PRO A 228 -5.98 54.56 32.38
N ARG A 229 -6.39 53.91 31.31
CA ARG A 229 -7.57 54.25 30.50
C ARG A 229 -8.66 53.19 30.70
N THR A 230 -9.74 53.61 31.34
CA THR A 230 -10.88 52.76 31.77
C THR A 230 -11.80 52.30 30.60
N SER A 231 -11.59 52.76 29.38
CA SER A 231 -12.48 52.50 28.22
C SER A 231 -12.03 51.36 27.34
N TYR A 232 -10.93 50.66 27.59
CA TYR A 232 -10.41 49.59 26.75
C TYR A 232 -10.73 48.21 27.32
N LYS A 233 -11.10 47.28 26.43
CA LYS A 233 -11.41 45.87 26.77
C LYS A 233 -10.15 45.02 26.78
N LEU A 234 -10.10 44.05 27.70
CA LEU A 234 -9.09 43.02 27.74
C LEU A 234 -9.54 41.81 26.91
N TYR A 235 -8.60 41.19 26.20
CA TYR A 235 -8.88 40.07 25.29
C TYR A 235 -8.10 38.80 25.66
N PHE A 236 -7.55 38.67 26.89
CA PHE A 236 -6.88 37.46 27.36
C PHE A 236 -7.77 36.22 27.30
N ALA A 237 -9.08 36.37 27.63
CA ALA A 237 -10.04 35.31 27.54
C ALA A 237 -10.24 34.82 26.08
N SER A 238 -10.33 35.80 25.14
CA SER A 238 -10.45 35.50 23.71
C SER A 238 -9.22 34.77 23.16
N ASP A 239 -8.02 35.13 23.58
CA ASP A 239 -6.76 34.49 23.24
C ASP A 239 -6.71 33.08 23.82
N GLY A 240 -7.15 32.87 25.08
CA GLY A 240 -7.25 31.58 25.72
C GLY A 240 -8.19 30.63 24.97
N VAL A 241 -9.36 31.10 24.58
CA VAL A 241 -10.34 30.35 23.80
C VAL A 241 -9.75 30.01 22.42
N LEU A 242 -9.10 30.96 21.74
CA LEU A 242 -8.43 30.75 20.47
C LEU A 242 -7.40 29.61 20.54
N LEU A 243 -6.45 29.71 21.48
CA LEU A 243 -5.40 28.70 21.65
C LEU A 243 -5.96 27.32 22.03
N SER A 244 -6.94 27.28 22.95
CA SER A 244 -7.56 26.02 23.40
C SER A 244 -8.34 25.33 22.28
N LEU A 245 -9.09 26.09 21.47
CA LEU A 245 -9.84 25.53 20.34
C LEU A 245 -8.92 25.01 19.23
N ILE A 246 -7.81 25.71 18.96
CA ILE A 246 -6.83 25.24 17.98
C ILE A 246 -6.12 23.97 18.47
N LEU A 247 -5.74 23.90 19.76
CA LEU A 247 -5.17 22.70 20.36
C LEU A 247 -6.17 21.53 20.34
N PHE A 248 -7.44 21.79 20.61
CA PHE A 248 -8.50 20.78 20.48
C PHE A 248 -8.63 20.28 19.04
N GLY A 249 -8.63 21.18 18.05
CA GLY A 249 -8.62 20.81 16.64
C GLY A 249 -7.43 19.92 16.28
N LYS A 250 -6.23 20.26 16.72
CA LYS A 250 -5.01 19.44 16.54
C LYS A 250 -5.09 18.08 17.23
N TYR A 251 -5.66 18.02 18.44
CA TYR A 251 -5.87 16.74 19.13
C TYR A 251 -6.82 15.83 18.35
N MET A 252 -7.95 16.36 17.88
CA MET A 252 -8.90 15.61 17.07
C MET A 252 -8.30 15.16 15.72
N GLU A 253 -7.48 16.02 15.10
CA GLU A 253 -6.71 15.67 13.91
C GLU A 253 -5.80 14.45 14.14
N GLN A 254 -5.08 14.42 15.26
CA GLN A 254 -4.19 13.32 15.61
C GLN A 254 -4.94 12.03 15.93
N VAL A 255 -6.08 12.12 16.62
CA VAL A 255 -6.95 10.98 16.88
C VAL A 255 -7.40 10.32 15.58
N ALA A 256 -7.83 11.12 14.64
CA ALA A 256 -8.40 10.60 13.42
C ALA A 256 -7.35 10.19 12.37
N ALA A 257 -6.15 10.78 12.40
CA ALA A 257 -4.99 10.27 11.64
C ALA A 257 -4.62 8.85 12.12
N GLY A 258 -4.70 8.60 13.43
CA GLY A 258 -4.53 7.25 14.01
C GLY A 258 -5.56 6.24 13.50
N GLU A 259 -6.83 6.64 13.35
CA GLU A 259 -7.89 5.80 12.78
C GLU A 259 -7.65 5.49 11.28
N ALA A 260 -7.11 6.44 10.52
CA ALA A 260 -6.78 6.23 9.12
C ALA A 260 -5.65 5.19 8.93
N ASN A 261 -4.71 5.09 9.88
CA ASN A 261 -3.64 4.08 9.89
C ASN A 261 -4.09 2.68 10.38
N SER A 262 -5.35 2.53 10.76
CA SER A 262 -5.86 1.27 11.34
C SER A 262 -5.74 0.06 10.41
N ALA A 263 -5.81 0.25 9.08
CA ALA A 263 -5.69 -0.84 8.10
C ALA A 263 -4.31 -1.50 8.15
N ILE A 264 -3.23 -0.71 8.16
CA ILE A 264 -1.86 -1.25 8.27
C ILE A 264 -1.66 -1.95 9.61
N ARG A 265 -2.12 -1.33 10.71
CA ARG A 265 -2.04 -1.97 12.03
C ARG A 265 -2.74 -3.33 12.06
N LYS A 266 -3.90 -3.46 11.41
CA LYS A 266 -4.57 -4.76 11.30
C LYS A 266 -3.73 -5.79 10.56
N LEU A 267 -3.07 -5.41 9.44
CA LEU A 267 -2.18 -6.29 8.72
C LEU A 267 -0.98 -6.73 9.57
N MET A 268 -0.35 -5.81 10.32
CA MET A 268 0.75 -6.13 11.23
C MET A 268 0.36 -7.09 12.36
N HIS A 269 -0.90 -7.08 12.80
CA HIS A 269 -1.41 -8.01 13.82
C HIS A 269 -1.86 -9.38 13.27
N LEU A 270 -1.72 -9.63 11.97
CA LEU A 270 -2.05 -10.92 11.38
C LEU A 270 -0.99 -11.99 11.69
N GLN A 271 0.27 -11.61 11.83
CA GLN A 271 1.33 -12.54 12.18
C GLN A 271 1.28 -12.91 13.67
N PRO A 272 1.21 -14.20 14.04
CA PRO A 272 1.30 -14.62 15.43
C PRO A 272 2.70 -14.35 15.97
N ARG A 273 2.81 -14.20 17.30
CA ARG A 273 4.11 -13.98 17.96
C ARG A 273 4.89 -15.27 18.16
N THR A 274 4.21 -16.40 18.30
CA THR A 274 4.80 -17.72 18.55
C THR A 274 4.28 -18.76 17.58
N ALA A 275 5.01 -19.85 17.39
CA ALA A 275 4.64 -20.98 16.55
C ALA A 275 5.10 -22.30 17.17
N MET A 276 4.42 -23.39 16.84
CA MET A 276 4.79 -24.75 17.25
C MET A 276 5.75 -25.36 16.25
N VAL A 277 7.03 -25.37 16.57
CA VAL A 277 8.13 -25.85 15.71
C VAL A 277 8.59 -27.22 16.15
N GLN A 278 8.85 -28.12 15.22
CA GLN A 278 9.38 -29.46 15.51
C GLN A 278 10.88 -29.36 15.84
N ARG A 279 11.26 -29.89 17.00
CA ARG A 279 12.66 -30.09 17.42
C ARG A 279 12.84 -31.52 17.85
N GLY A 280 13.51 -32.31 17.00
CA GLY A 280 13.54 -33.78 17.15
C GLY A 280 12.14 -34.40 17.00
N ASP A 281 11.69 -35.17 17.98
CA ASP A 281 10.38 -35.84 17.96
C ASP A 281 9.25 -35.04 18.65
N THR A 282 9.55 -33.82 19.17
CA THR A 282 8.58 -33.01 19.91
C THR A 282 8.35 -31.66 19.26
N PHE A 283 7.15 -31.11 19.45
CA PHE A 283 6.82 -29.74 19.06
C PHE A 283 7.01 -28.81 20.25
N VAL A 284 7.82 -27.77 20.07
CA VAL A 284 8.13 -26.74 21.07
C VAL A 284 7.57 -25.42 20.57
N GLU A 285 6.99 -24.65 21.48
CA GLU A 285 6.56 -23.29 21.16
C GLU A 285 7.76 -22.35 21.13
N LEU A 286 8.01 -21.73 20.00
CA LEU A 286 9.09 -20.77 19.76
C LEU A 286 8.54 -19.45 19.24
N PRO A 287 9.20 -18.30 19.54
CA PRO A 287 8.93 -17.06 18.84
C PRO A 287 9.13 -17.20 17.34
N VAL A 288 8.26 -16.56 16.53
CA VAL A 288 8.34 -16.66 15.06
C VAL A 288 9.70 -16.18 14.52
N ASP A 289 10.35 -15.24 15.22
CA ASP A 289 11.67 -14.72 14.84
C ASP A 289 12.82 -15.75 15.00
N GLN A 290 12.57 -16.86 15.69
CA GLN A 290 13.55 -17.96 15.88
C GLN A 290 13.35 -19.14 14.92
N ILE A 291 12.38 -19.07 14.03
CA ILE A 291 12.13 -20.10 13.03
C ILE A 291 13.18 -19.97 11.92
N ALA A 292 13.80 -21.08 11.54
CA ALA A 292 14.73 -21.18 10.42
C ALA A 292 14.04 -21.67 9.15
N GLU A 293 14.67 -21.47 8.00
CA GLU A 293 14.23 -22.07 6.74
C GLU A 293 14.20 -23.59 6.85
N HIS A 294 13.17 -24.20 6.29
CA HIS A 294 12.88 -25.63 6.34
C HIS A 294 12.50 -26.19 7.71
N ASP A 295 12.32 -25.35 8.73
CA ASP A 295 11.72 -25.79 9.98
C ASP A 295 10.29 -26.30 9.75
N LEU A 296 9.93 -27.39 10.42
CA LEU A 296 8.59 -27.95 10.36
C LEU A 296 7.69 -27.30 11.41
N VAL A 297 6.67 -26.61 10.95
CA VAL A 297 5.75 -25.82 11.77
C VAL A 297 4.36 -26.45 11.73
N ARG A 298 3.79 -26.75 12.89
CA ARG A 298 2.44 -27.31 13.00
C ARG A 298 1.41 -26.20 13.12
N ILE A 299 0.33 -26.31 12.33
CA ILE A 299 -0.81 -25.39 12.32
C ILE A 299 -2.06 -26.13 12.75
N ARG A 300 -2.77 -25.63 13.77
CA ARG A 300 -4.00 -26.20 14.30
C ARG A 300 -5.23 -25.41 13.84
N PRO A 301 -6.45 -26.00 13.93
CA PRO A 301 -7.68 -25.27 13.66
C PRO A 301 -7.82 -24.05 14.57
N GLY A 302 -8.19 -22.91 14.00
CA GLY A 302 -8.32 -21.64 14.70
C GLY A 302 -7.02 -20.84 14.88
N GLU A 303 -5.86 -21.41 14.54
CA GLU A 303 -4.56 -20.74 14.59
C GLU A 303 -4.28 -19.98 13.27
N ARG A 304 -3.51 -18.93 13.37
CA ARG A 304 -2.95 -18.26 12.19
C ARG A 304 -1.68 -18.95 11.73
N VAL A 305 -1.51 -19.02 10.44
CA VAL A 305 -0.28 -19.54 9.80
C VAL A 305 0.88 -18.62 10.18
N PRO A 306 1.95 -19.11 10.84
CA PRO A 306 2.99 -18.22 11.37
C PRO A 306 4.01 -17.79 10.31
N VAL A 307 4.23 -18.59 9.28
CA VAL A 307 5.26 -18.37 8.24
C VAL A 307 4.74 -18.81 6.87
N ASP A 308 5.30 -18.28 5.80
CA ASP A 308 5.04 -18.78 4.46
C ASP A 308 5.76 -20.11 4.24
N GLY A 309 5.12 -21.05 3.57
CA GLY A 309 5.73 -22.35 3.31
C GLY A 309 4.83 -23.30 2.56
N THR A 310 5.31 -24.56 2.43
CA THR A 310 4.62 -25.64 1.72
C THR A 310 4.15 -26.72 2.72
N ILE A 311 2.92 -27.18 2.56
CA ILE A 311 2.37 -28.27 3.39
C ILE A 311 3.11 -29.58 3.05
N ILE A 312 3.70 -30.19 4.06
CA ILE A 312 4.36 -31.49 3.95
C ILE A 312 3.42 -32.63 4.31
N SER A 313 2.56 -32.42 5.31
CA SER A 313 1.58 -33.45 5.73
C SER A 313 0.34 -32.82 6.35
N GLY A 314 -0.77 -33.58 6.31
CA GLY A 314 -2.06 -33.12 6.79
C GLY A 314 -2.87 -32.38 5.72
N GLN A 315 -4.07 -31.89 6.09
CA GLN A 315 -4.96 -31.11 5.24
C GLN A 315 -5.60 -30.03 6.09
N CYS A 316 -5.83 -28.85 5.51
CA CYS A 316 -6.46 -27.74 6.23
C CYS A 316 -7.24 -26.84 5.25
N ALA A 317 -8.29 -26.18 5.76
CA ALA A 317 -8.99 -25.12 5.05
C ALA A 317 -8.52 -23.76 5.57
N VAL A 318 -7.87 -22.99 4.72
CA VAL A 318 -7.20 -21.73 5.08
C VAL A 318 -7.98 -20.53 4.55
N ASP A 319 -8.32 -19.61 5.42
CA ASP A 319 -8.95 -18.33 5.08
C ASP A 319 -7.85 -17.29 4.81
N GLU A 320 -7.63 -16.99 3.56
CA GLU A 320 -6.66 -16.02 3.06
C GLU A 320 -7.29 -14.64 2.80
N SER A 321 -8.56 -14.42 3.21
CA SER A 321 -9.36 -13.24 2.87
C SER A 321 -8.74 -11.91 3.26
N MET A 322 -7.95 -11.88 4.33
CA MET A 322 -7.26 -10.67 4.79
C MET A 322 -6.09 -10.25 3.90
N LEU A 323 -5.59 -11.17 3.06
CA LEU A 323 -4.46 -10.94 2.15
C LEU A 323 -4.93 -10.87 0.69
N THR A 324 -5.80 -11.78 0.28
CA THR A 324 -6.30 -11.88 -1.09
C THR A 324 -7.60 -11.12 -1.33
N GLY A 325 -8.34 -10.82 -0.25
CA GLY A 325 -9.68 -10.22 -0.31
C GLY A 325 -10.78 -11.20 -0.75
N GLU A 326 -10.49 -12.52 -0.81
CA GLU A 326 -11.46 -13.58 -1.17
C GLU A 326 -12.09 -14.15 0.10
N SER A 327 -13.42 -14.23 0.14
CA SER A 327 -14.16 -14.55 1.37
C SER A 327 -14.28 -16.06 1.66
N MET A 328 -13.98 -16.93 0.68
CA MET A 328 -14.11 -18.38 0.84
C MET A 328 -12.78 -18.98 1.29
N PRO A 329 -12.78 -19.83 2.32
CA PRO A 329 -11.60 -20.62 2.67
C PRO A 329 -11.17 -21.53 1.52
N VAL A 330 -9.87 -21.71 1.35
CA VAL A 330 -9.26 -22.57 0.33
C VAL A 330 -8.78 -23.86 1.00
N ASP A 331 -9.21 -25.00 0.47
CA ASP A 331 -8.71 -26.29 0.90
C ASP A 331 -7.26 -26.49 0.42
N LYS A 332 -6.39 -26.86 1.34
CA LYS A 332 -4.95 -27.07 1.12
C LYS A 332 -4.56 -28.48 1.50
N ALA A 333 -3.76 -29.12 0.65
CA ALA A 333 -3.24 -30.48 0.77
C ALA A 333 -1.70 -30.49 0.71
N PRO A 334 -1.06 -31.64 0.97
CA PRO A 334 0.40 -31.76 0.83
C PRO A 334 0.87 -31.36 -0.57
N GLY A 335 1.89 -30.47 -0.60
CA GLY A 335 2.41 -29.82 -1.81
C GLY A 335 1.85 -28.43 -2.09
N ASP A 336 0.76 -28.03 -1.41
CA ASP A 336 0.21 -26.67 -1.58
C ASP A 336 0.92 -25.65 -0.71
N LYS A 337 1.02 -24.43 -1.22
CA LYS A 337 1.60 -23.29 -0.49
C LYS A 337 0.57 -22.65 0.44
N VAL A 338 1.05 -22.22 1.61
CA VAL A 338 0.30 -21.42 2.59
C VAL A 338 1.01 -20.11 2.86
N ILE A 339 0.24 -19.07 3.12
CA ILE A 339 0.74 -17.70 3.35
C ILE A 339 0.63 -17.38 4.84
N GLY A 340 1.71 -16.86 5.42
CA GLY A 340 1.76 -16.38 6.80
C GLY A 340 0.72 -15.28 7.07
N GLY A 341 0.09 -15.33 8.25
CA GLY A 341 -1.01 -14.44 8.61
C GLY A 341 -2.41 -14.93 8.24
N SER A 342 -2.55 -15.91 7.32
CA SER A 342 -3.82 -16.57 7.01
C SER A 342 -4.39 -17.32 8.21
N LEU A 343 -5.69 -17.55 8.25
CA LEU A 343 -6.36 -18.22 9.36
C LEU A 343 -6.76 -19.67 8.98
N ASN A 344 -6.20 -20.65 9.65
CA ASN A 344 -6.67 -22.02 9.50
C ASN A 344 -8.05 -22.19 10.14
N ARG A 345 -9.07 -22.48 9.34
CA ARG A 345 -10.46 -22.65 9.79
C ARG A 345 -10.73 -24.07 10.27
N SER A 346 -10.16 -25.07 9.61
CA SER A 346 -10.38 -26.48 9.92
C SER A 346 -9.21 -27.35 9.45
N GLY A 347 -9.07 -28.54 10.04
CA GLY A 347 -7.96 -29.43 9.73
C GLY A 347 -6.66 -29.03 10.42
N SER A 348 -5.64 -29.88 10.31
CA SER A 348 -4.30 -29.64 10.86
C SER A 348 -3.25 -30.01 9.83
N ALA A 349 -2.23 -29.19 9.68
CA ALA A 349 -1.15 -29.40 8.73
C ALA A 349 0.22 -29.15 9.37
N ILE A 350 1.25 -29.79 8.81
CA ILE A 350 2.65 -29.47 9.06
C ILE A 350 3.21 -28.81 7.81
N VAL A 351 3.78 -27.64 8.01
CA VAL A 351 4.31 -26.76 6.95
C VAL A 351 5.81 -26.66 7.09
N SER A 352 6.53 -26.78 5.98
CA SER A 352 7.95 -26.43 5.89
C SER A 352 8.07 -24.94 5.64
N ALA A 353 8.78 -24.23 6.51
CA ALA A 353 9.00 -22.79 6.38
C ALA A 353 9.90 -22.49 5.16
N GLU A 354 9.46 -21.60 4.26
CA GLU A 354 10.22 -21.21 3.05
C GLU A 354 10.63 -19.74 3.08
N ALA A 355 9.68 -18.82 3.34
CA ALA A 355 9.96 -17.39 3.35
C ALA A 355 9.71 -16.79 4.73
N LEU A 356 10.73 -16.13 5.26
CA LEU A 356 10.76 -15.63 6.63
C LEU A 356 11.08 -14.13 6.67
N GLY A 357 10.59 -13.43 7.70
CA GLY A 357 10.87 -12.01 7.91
C GLY A 357 10.50 -11.14 6.73
N LYS A 358 11.45 -10.38 6.19
CA LYS A 358 11.23 -9.46 5.06
C LYS A 358 10.88 -10.16 3.75
N ALA A 359 11.22 -11.43 3.59
CA ALA A 359 10.89 -12.22 2.42
C ALA A 359 9.45 -12.74 2.44
N SER A 360 8.73 -12.69 3.58
CA SER A 360 7.35 -13.13 3.67
C SER A 360 6.41 -12.24 2.86
N VAL A 361 5.39 -12.85 2.26
CA VAL A 361 4.35 -12.17 1.47
C VAL A 361 3.65 -11.08 2.29
N LEU A 362 3.35 -11.36 3.56
CA LEU A 362 2.71 -10.40 4.46
C LEU A 362 3.58 -9.15 4.67
N GLU A 363 4.90 -9.32 4.92
CA GLU A 363 5.80 -8.18 5.11
C GLU A 363 5.98 -7.39 3.81
N GLN A 364 6.06 -8.06 2.65
CA GLN A 364 6.08 -7.39 1.34
C GLN A 364 4.81 -6.55 1.13
N ILE A 365 3.63 -7.07 1.46
CA ILE A 365 2.36 -6.32 1.40
C ILE A 365 2.42 -5.09 2.33
N ILE A 366 2.89 -5.24 3.56
CA ILE A 366 3.03 -4.14 4.52
C ILE A 366 3.98 -3.07 3.97
N GLN A 367 5.10 -3.46 3.37
CA GLN A 367 6.07 -2.53 2.76
C GLN A 367 5.46 -1.78 1.58
N ILE A 368 4.73 -2.46 0.69
CA ILE A 368 4.04 -1.83 -0.43
C ILE A 368 3.04 -0.78 0.07
N VAL A 369 2.22 -1.12 1.07
CA VAL A 369 1.23 -0.19 1.62
C VAL A 369 1.90 0.99 2.34
N ARG A 370 3.01 0.77 3.05
CA ARG A 370 3.82 1.85 3.64
C ARG A 370 4.40 2.77 2.56
N GLN A 371 4.96 2.21 1.50
CA GLN A 371 5.49 2.97 0.37
C GLN A 371 4.40 3.82 -0.30
N ALA A 372 3.22 3.23 -0.53
CA ALA A 372 2.07 3.93 -1.09
C ALA A 372 1.68 5.19 -0.29
N GLN A 373 1.84 5.15 1.01
CA GLN A 373 1.55 6.29 1.87
C GLN A 373 2.62 7.38 1.81
N CYS A 374 3.87 7.05 1.51
CA CYS A 374 4.97 8.00 1.46
C CYS A 374 5.00 8.79 0.15
N GLU A 375 4.61 8.19 -0.97
CA GLU A 375 4.68 8.84 -2.28
C GLU A 375 3.54 9.82 -2.53
N LYS A 376 3.90 11.06 -2.91
CA LYS A 376 2.93 12.14 -3.15
C LYS A 376 2.24 12.01 -4.49
N ALA A 377 0.91 11.94 -4.47
CA ALA A 377 0.09 12.06 -5.66
C ALA A 377 0.22 13.45 -6.32
N PRO A 378 0.01 13.57 -7.65
CA PRO A 378 -0.01 14.86 -8.35
C PRO A 378 -0.96 15.89 -7.73
N VAL A 379 -2.14 15.46 -7.30
CA VAL A 379 -3.12 16.33 -6.61
C VAL A 379 -2.58 16.90 -5.29
N GLN A 380 -1.75 16.15 -4.56
CA GLN A 380 -1.09 16.63 -3.34
C GLN A 380 -0.03 17.69 -3.65
N ARG A 381 0.77 17.50 -4.70
CA ARG A 381 1.76 18.51 -5.15
C ARG A 381 1.10 19.82 -5.51
N PHE A 382 -0.09 19.78 -6.11
CA PHE A 382 -0.89 20.98 -6.40
C PHE A 382 -1.33 21.68 -5.11
N ALA A 383 -1.88 20.95 -4.14
CA ALA A 383 -2.29 21.50 -2.84
C ALA A 383 -1.11 22.14 -2.09
N ASP A 384 0.06 21.48 -2.09
CA ASP A 384 1.29 22.01 -1.48
C ASP A 384 1.76 23.32 -2.16
N LYS A 385 1.61 23.43 -3.50
CA LYS A 385 1.94 24.64 -4.24
C LYS A 385 1.02 25.80 -3.87
N VAL A 386 -0.28 25.55 -3.77
CA VAL A 386 -1.26 26.55 -3.33
C VAL A 386 -0.95 27.01 -1.91
N ALA A 387 -0.76 26.09 -0.96
CA ALA A 387 -0.47 26.39 0.44
C ALA A 387 0.78 27.27 0.62
N ARG A 388 1.80 27.13 -0.22
CA ARG A 388 3.04 27.91 -0.17
C ARG A 388 2.82 29.39 -0.39
N TRP A 389 1.92 29.77 -1.30
CA TRP A 389 1.61 31.16 -1.61
C TRP A 389 0.50 31.72 -0.73
N PHE A 390 -0.33 30.86 -0.19
CA PHE A 390 -1.49 31.23 0.60
C PHE A 390 -1.11 31.97 1.88
N VAL A 391 -0.16 31.47 2.68
CA VAL A 391 0.21 32.06 3.97
C VAL A 391 0.81 33.47 3.81
N PRO A 392 1.79 33.71 2.91
CA PRO A 392 2.24 35.11 2.64
C PRO A 392 1.11 36.01 2.16
N GLY A 393 0.20 35.51 1.32
CA GLY A 393 -0.97 36.26 0.85
C GLY A 393 -1.89 36.68 2.01
N VAL A 394 -2.15 35.77 2.95
CA VAL A 394 -2.95 36.05 4.15
C VAL A 394 -2.30 37.10 5.04
N ILE A 395 -0.99 37.03 5.26
CA ILE A 395 -0.28 38.05 6.06
C ILE A 395 -0.42 39.42 5.38
N GLY A 396 -0.28 39.46 4.06
CA GLY A 396 -0.51 40.69 3.28
C GLY A 396 -1.94 41.25 3.41
N ALA A 397 -2.93 40.38 3.31
CA ALA A 397 -4.35 40.70 3.48
C ALA A 397 -4.65 41.20 4.90
N ALA A 398 -4.12 40.56 5.93
CA ALA A 398 -4.28 40.98 7.32
C ALA A 398 -3.64 42.35 7.58
N ALA A 399 -2.44 42.60 7.06
CA ALA A 399 -1.76 43.88 7.16
C ALA A 399 -2.54 45.00 6.43
N LEU A 400 -3.08 44.72 5.23
CA LEU A 400 -3.93 45.61 4.47
C LEU A 400 -5.23 45.92 5.22
N THR A 401 -5.88 44.88 5.80
CA THR A 401 -7.07 45.04 6.63
C THR A 401 -6.80 45.95 7.83
N PHE A 402 -5.68 45.75 8.55
CA PHE A 402 -5.25 46.62 9.62
C PHE A 402 -5.13 48.07 9.17
N LEU A 403 -4.44 48.33 8.05
CA LEU A 403 -4.22 49.69 7.52
C LEU A 403 -5.54 50.38 7.12
N ILE A 404 -6.46 49.60 6.46
CA ILE A 404 -7.78 50.14 6.05
C ILE A 404 -8.61 50.51 7.29
N TRP A 405 -8.70 49.64 8.29
CA TRP A 405 -9.44 49.91 9.51
C TRP A 405 -8.85 51.07 10.28
N TYR A 406 -7.53 51.13 10.46
CA TYR A 406 -6.84 52.16 11.24
C TYR A 406 -6.91 53.55 10.60
N ARG A 407 -6.92 53.61 9.24
CA ARG A 407 -6.89 54.91 8.52
C ARG A 407 -8.25 55.36 7.99
N ARG A 408 -9.15 54.43 7.64
CA ARG A 408 -10.38 54.73 6.90
C ARG A 408 -11.67 54.44 7.65
N ILE A 409 -11.84 53.21 8.17
CA ILE A 409 -13.11 52.74 8.74
C ILE A 409 -13.29 53.22 10.19
N ALA A 410 -12.28 52.99 11.04
CA ALA A 410 -12.24 53.46 12.42
C ALA A 410 -10.94 54.20 12.68
N PRO A 411 -10.82 55.48 12.26
CA PRO A 411 -9.57 56.22 12.30
C PRO A 411 -8.98 56.26 13.71
N ARG A 412 -7.71 55.88 13.83
CA ARG A 412 -6.94 55.82 15.08
C ARG A 412 -7.51 54.89 16.17
N ASN A 413 -8.51 54.03 15.85
CA ASN A 413 -8.95 53.01 16.76
C ASN A 413 -8.07 51.76 16.60
N LEU A 414 -7.01 51.71 17.41
CA LEU A 414 -6.03 50.61 17.39
C LEU A 414 -6.68 49.26 17.76
N GLU A 415 -7.59 49.25 18.72
CA GLU A 415 -8.31 48.07 19.17
C GLU A 415 -9.03 47.36 18.02
N ARG A 416 -9.91 48.08 17.31
CA ARG A 416 -10.68 47.55 16.20
C ARG A 416 -9.79 47.07 15.04
N ALA A 417 -8.81 47.87 14.66
CA ALA A 417 -7.91 47.57 13.58
C ALA A 417 -7.09 46.27 13.88
N LEU A 418 -6.64 46.15 15.13
CA LEU A 418 -5.82 45.03 15.56
C LEU A 418 -6.64 43.74 15.67
N LEU A 419 -7.83 43.79 16.25
CA LEU A 419 -8.74 42.64 16.33
C LEU A 419 -9.13 42.10 14.96
N THR A 420 -9.53 42.99 14.04
CA THR A 420 -9.89 42.57 12.68
C THR A 420 -8.72 41.97 11.92
N CYS A 421 -7.50 42.47 12.15
CA CYS A 421 -6.29 41.83 11.62
C CYS A 421 -6.09 40.44 12.20
N CYS A 422 -6.28 40.28 13.51
CA CYS A 422 -6.17 38.98 14.19
C CYS A 422 -7.27 37.98 13.71
N ASP A 423 -8.48 38.47 13.43
CA ASP A 423 -9.56 37.67 12.87
C ASP A 423 -9.18 37.10 11.51
N VAL A 424 -8.62 37.95 10.62
CA VAL A 424 -8.13 37.48 9.30
C VAL A 424 -7.00 36.46 9.46
N LEU A 425 -6.02 36.69 10.35
CA LEU A 425 -4.93 35.76 10.60
C LEU A 425 -5.42 34.40 11.16
N SER A 426 -6.41 34.47 12.06
CA SER A 426 -6.93 33.27 12.76
C SER A 426 -7.80 32.40 11.86
N VAL A 427 -8.68 33.02 11.02
CA VAL A 427 -9.62 32.29 10.17
C VAL A 427 -8.96 31.70 8.93
N ALA A 428 -7.89 32.29 8.47
CA ALA A 428 -7.22 31.95 7.22
C ALA A 428 -6.24 30.76 7.33
N CYS A 429 -6.37 29.90 8.35
CA CYS A 429 -5.54 28.70 8.44
C CYS A 429 -5.87 27.70 7.32
N PRO A 430 -4.91 27.28 6.48
CA PRO A 430 -5.12 26.26 5.46
C PRO A 430 -5.03 24.83 6.01
N CYS A 431 -5.46 24.58 7.26
CA CYS A 431 -5.30 23.29 7.95
C CYS A 431 -6.03 22.16 7.19
N ALA A 432 -7.29 22.41 6.83
CA ALA A 432 -8.12 21.46 6.09
C ALA A 432 -7.53 21.12 4.70
N LEU A 433 -6.91 22.11 4.03
CA LEU A 433 -6.27 21.94 2.72
C LEU A 433 -5.08 20.96 2.81
N GLY A 434 -4.26 21.10 3.85
CA GLY A 434 -3.10 20.23 4.07
C GLY A 434 -3.45 18.78 4.42
N LEU A 435 -4.63 18.56 5.05
CA LEU A 435 -5.13 17.26 5.47
C LEU A 435 -5.93 16.52 4.38
N ALA A 436 -6.61 17.25 3.52
CA ALA A 436 -7.58 16.72 2.56
C ALA A 436 -7.01 15.57 1.69
N THR A 437 -5.81 15.77 1.15
CA THR A 437 -5.20 14.78 0.24
C THR A 437 -4.56 13.60 0.98
N PRO A 438 -3.67 13.80 1.97
CA PRO A 438 -3.02 12.66 2.64
C PRO A 438 -4.02 11.74 3.32
N THR A 439 -5.02 12.30 4.01
CA THR A 439 -6.02 11.48 4.70
C THR A 439 -6.90 10.70 3.72
N GLY A 440 -7.32 11.34 2.62
CA GLY A 440 -8.09 10.68 1.57
C GLY A 440 -7.33 9.52 0.93
N LEU A 441 -6.05 9.74 0.59
CA LEU A 441 -5.18 8.70 0.02
C LEU A 441 -4.97 7.55 1.00
N MET A 442 -4.70 7.86 2.29
CA MET A 442 -4.44 6.87 3.31
C MET A 442 -5.67 5.96 3.55
N VAL A 443 -6.86 6.55 3.67
CA VAL A 443 -8.10 5.78 3.84
C VAL A 443 -8.42 4.99 2.57
N GLY A 444 -8.21 5.58 1.38
CA GLY A 444 -8.46 4.93 0.09
C GLY A 444 -7.52 3.75 -0.17
N SER A 445 -6.22 3.93 0.02
CA SER A 445 -5.23 2.85 -0.14
C SER A 445 -5.40 1.77 0.92
N GLY A 446 -5.71 2.13 2.17
CA GLY A 446 -5.99 1.18 3.23
C GLY A 446 -7.22 0.32 2.93
N ARG A 447 -8.31 0.94 2.41
CA ARG A 447 -9.49 0.21 1.95
C ARG A 447 -9.19 -0.73 0.78
N ALA A 448 -8.36 -0.30 -0.17
CA ALA A 448 -7.93 -1.12 -1.29
C ALA A 448 -7.15 -2.34 -0.80
N ALA A 449 -6.21 -2.14 0.13
CA ALA A 449 -5.42 -3.21 0.73
C ALA A 449 -6.29 -4.23 1.48
N GLU A 450 -7.31 -3.79 2.25
CA GLU A 450 -8.31 -4.67 2.89
C GLU A 450 -9.11 -5.51 1.86
N ARG A 451 -9.06 -5.16 0.56
CA ARG A 451 -9.73 -5.86 -0.55
C ARG A 451 -8.75 -6.66 -1.44
N GLY A 452 -7.50 -6.77 -1.03
CA GLY A 452 -6.46 -7.41 -1.82
C GLY A 452 -6.02 -6.61 -3.05
N ILE A 453 -6.19 -5.28 -3.05
CA ILE A 453 -5.74 -4.37 -4.11
C ILE A 453 -4.63 -3.50 -3.53
N LEU A 454 -3.40 -3.67 -4.00
CA LEU A 454 -2.23 -3.00 -3.46
C LEU A 454 -1.73 -1.92 -4.41
N PHE A 455 -1.83 -0.65 -4.01
CA PHE A 455 -1.23 0.47 -4.73
C PHE A 455 0.17 0.72 -4.20
N LYS A 456 1.18 0.88 -5.06
CA LYS A 456 2.55 1.25 -4.66
C LYS A 456 2.71 2.74 -4.39
N SER A 457 1.83 3.57 -4.93
CA SER A 457 1.89 5.02 -4.70
C SER A 457 0.52 5.68 -4.81
N GLY A 458 0.39 6.86 -4.20
CA GLY A 458 -0.78 7.71 -4.40
C GLY A 458 -0.94 8.20 -5.85
N ALA A 459 0.14 8.24 -6.61
CA ALA A 459 0.11 8.57 -8.03
C ALA A 459 -0.59 7.48 -8.84
N GLU A 460 -0.35 6.20 -8.52
CA GLU A 460 -1.01 5.08 -9.19
C GLU A 460 -2.52 5.06 -8.95
N LEU A 461 -2.94 5.42 -7.74
CA LEU A 461 -4.36 5.58 -7.43
C LEU A 461 -4.99 6.72 -8.25
N GLU A 462 -4.26 7.82 -8.46
CA GLU A 462 -4.72 8.92 -9.34
C GLU A 462 -4.69 8.53 -10.82
N ASN A 463 -3.69 7.77 -11.27
CA ASN A 463 -3.56 7.28 -12.65
C ASN A 463 -4.70 6.30 -12.98
N ALA A 464 -5.02 5.37 -12.09
CA ALA A 464 -6.17 4.48 -12.22
C ALA A 464 -7.49 5.25 -12.36
N TYR A 465 -7.67 6.34 -11.61
CA TYR A 465 -8.83 7.22 -11.77
C TYR A 465 -8.92 7.85 -13.17
N LYS A 466 -7.77 8.25 -13.73
CA LYS A 466 -7.70 8.92 -15.05
C LYS A 466 -7.79 7.95 -16.21
N ALA A 467 -7.42 6.68 -16.02
CA ALA A 467 -7.39 5.69 -17.08
C ALA A 467 -8.75 5.61 -17.79
N ASP A 468 -8.74 5.76 -19.10
CA ASP A 468 -9.91 5.66 -19.98
C ASP A 468 -9.83 4.41 -20.90
N CYS A 469 -8.63 3.86 -21.06
CA CYS A 469 -8.33 2.68 -21.86
C CYS A 469 -7.71 1.59 -20.98
N VAL A 470 -8.22 0.37 -21.04
CA VAL A 470 -7.70 -0.81 -20.35
C VAL A 470 -7.22 -1.82 -21.37
N VAL A 471 -5.94 -2.13 -21.35
CA VAL A 471 -5.30 -3.12 -22.23
C VAL A 471 -4.99 -4.37 -21.42
N PHE A 472 -5.56 -5.49 -21.80
CA PHE A 472 -5.28 -6.78 -21.22
C PHE A 472 -4.24 -7.53 -22.03
N ASP A 473 -3.24 -8.10 -21.38
CA ASP A 473 -2.55 -9.23 -21.97
C ASP A 473 -3.51 -10.44 -22.02
N LYS A 474 -3.31 -11.34 -22.97
CA LYS A 474 -4.13 -12.53 -23.07
C LYS A 474 -3.73 -13.58 -22.04
N THR A 475 -2.47 -14.03 -22.10
CA THR A 475 -1.99 -15.24 -21.42
C THR A 475 -1.79 -15.01 -19.92
N GLY A 476 -2.34 -15.85 -19.04
CA GLY A 476 -2.24 -15.68 -17.60
C GLY A 476 -3.09 -14.54 -17.03
N THR A 477 -3.63 -13.67 -17.87
CA THR A 477 -4.46 -12.51 -17.47
C THR A 477 -5.93 -12.76 -17.79
N LEU A 478 -6.33 -12.76 -19.05
CA LEU A 478 -7.70 -13.14 -19.47
C LEU A 478 -7.93 -14.64 -19.47
N THR A 479 -6.84 -15.40 -19.60
CA THR A 479 -6.82 -16.86 -19.58
C THR A 479 -6.12 -17.37 -18.30
N ASN A 480 -6.27 -18.67 -18.04
CA ASN A 480 -5.67 -19.31 -16.85
C ASN A 480 -4.14 -19.44 -16.91
N GLY A 481 -3.52 -19.22 -18.09
CA GLY A 481 -2.09 -19.34 -18.32
C GLY A 481 -1.58 -20.79 -18.30
N ALA A 482 -2.50 -21.75 -18.25
CA ALA A 482 -2.20 -23.17 -18.25
C ALA A 482 -3.02 -23.88 -19.34
N PRO A 483 -2.36 -24.68 -20.22
CA PRO A 483 -3.07 -25.46 -21.22
C PRO A 483 -4.00 -26.45 -20.52
N ALA A 484 -5.22 -26.61 -21.05
CA ALA A 484 -6.19 -27.60 -20.61
C ALA A 484 -6.69 -28.39 -21.82
N LEU A 485 -7.02 -29.67 -21.62
CA LEU A 485 -7.69 -30.50 -22.63
C LEU A 485 -9.14 -30.03 -22.73
N THR A 486 -9.50 -29.43 -23.89
CA THR A 486 -10.83 -28.85 -24.13
C THR A 486 -11.70 -29.72 -25.02
N ASP A 487 -11.11 -30.48 -25.92
CA ASP A 487 -11.83 -31.31 -26.90
C ASP A 487 -11.21 -32.70 -27.00
N VAL A 488 -12.09 -33.69 -27.03
CA VAL A 488 -11.74 -35.06 -27.28
C VAL A 488 -12.48 -35.50 -28.55
N CYS A 489 -11.74 -35.66 -29.65
CA CYS A 489 -12.26 -36.00 -30.96
C CYS A 489 -11.83 -37.39 -31.36
N PRO A 490 -12.58 -38.46 -30.99
CA PRO A 490 -12.26 -39.80 -31.38
C PRO A 490 -12.67 -40.07 -32.84
N CYS A 491 -11.92 -40.94 -33.53
CA CYS A 491 -12.32 -41.47 -34.82
C CYS A 491 -13.48 -42.49 -34.64
N SER A 492 -14.19 -42.76 -35.72
CA SER A 492 -15.34 -43.69 -35.71
C SER A 492 -14.97 -45.05 -35.08
N GLY A 493 -15.74 -45.45 -34.08
CA GLY A 493 -15.54 -46.73 -33.37
C GLY A 493 -14.57 -46.68 -32.18
N VAL A 494 -14.00 -45.53 -31.87
CA VAL A 494 -13.10 -45.30 -30.71
C VAL A 494 -13.87 -44.65 -29.57
N GLN A 495 -13.76 -45.20 -28.37
CA GLN A 495 -14.35 -44.56 -27.18
C GLN A 495 -13.48 -43.39 -26.72
N PRO A 496 -14.07 -42.21 -26.37
CA PRO A 496 -13.32 -41.03 -25.89
C PRO A 496 -12.41 -41.34 -24.71
N GLU A 497 -12.88 -42.12 -23.74
CA GLU A 497 -12.12 -42.52 -22.55
C GLU A 497 -10.86 -43.32 -22.90
N THR A 498 -10.96 -44.23 -23.91
CA THR A 498 -9.81 -45.02 -24.38
C THR A 498 -8.76 -44.11 -25.01
N LEU A 499 -9.20 -43.14 -25.83
CA LEU A 499 -8.31 -42.15 -26.46
C LEU A 499 -7.52 -41.35 -25.40
N VAL A 500 -8.24 -40.80 -24.41
CA VAL A 500 -7.64 -39.98 -23.33
C VAL A 500 -6.71 -40.81 -22.45
N ARG A 501 -7.14 -42.03 -22.04
CA ARG A 501 -6.32 -42.91 -21.18
C ARG A 501 -5.03 -43.37 -21.84
N LEU A 502 -5.04 -43.67 -23.12
CA LEU A 502 -3.84 -44.02 -23.87
C LEU A 502 -2.87 -42.83 -24.02
N ALA A 503 -3.40 -41.66 -24.34
CA ALA A 503 -2.60 -40.46 -24.41
C ALA A 503 -2.00 -40.14 -23.03
N ALA A 504 -2.79 -40.14 -21.96
CA ALA A 504 -2.35 -39.85 -20.62
C ALA A 504 -1.31 -40.88 -20.10
N ALA A 505 -1.48 -42.16 -20.44
CA ALA A 505 -0.51 -43.20 -20.07
C ALA A 505 0.88 -42.94 -20.68
N LEU A 506 0.93 -42.40 -21.89
CA LEU A 506 2.22 -42.05 -22.52
C LEU A 506 2.74 -40.69 -22.04
N GLU A 507 1.86 -39.71 -21.94
CA GLU A 507 2.22 -38.33 -21.55
C GLU A 507 2.62 -38.22 -20.07
N GLN A 508 2.21 -39.14 -19.17
CA GLN A 508 2.66 -39.12 -17.75
C GLN A 508 4.18 -39.21 -17.60
N CYS A 509 4.90 -39.65 -18.63
CA CYS A 509 6.37 -39.69 -18.66
C CYS A 509 7.00 -38.38 -19.16
N SER A 510 6.21 -37.37 -19.49
CA SER A 510 6.65 -36.07 -20.01
C SER A 510 6.32 -34.92 -19.06
N ASP A 511 7.27 -34.02 -18.85
CA ASP A 511 7.07 -32.78 -18.06
C ASP A 511 6.49 -31.62 -18.89
N HIS A 512 6.16 -31.88 -20.16
CA HIS A 512 5.66 -30.84 -21.05
C HIS A 512 4.28 -30.32 -20.58
N PRO A 513 3.99 -28.99 -20.67
CA PRO A 513 2.69 -28.44 -20.26
C PRO A 513 1.47 -29.08 -20.91
N LEU A 514 1.57 -29.51 -22.17
CA LEU A 514 0.51 -30.27 -22.88
C LEU A 514 0.27 -31.63 -22.25
N ALA A 515 1.34 -32.29 -21.83
CA ALA A 515 1.29 -33.61 -21.17
C ALA A 515 0.55 -33.51 -19.83
N ARG A 516 0.86 -32.48 -19.05
CA ARG A 516 0.16 -32.22 -17.77
C ARG A 516 -1.33 -31.96 -17.98
N ALA A 517 -1.71 -31.26 -19.05
CA ALA A 517 -3.11 -31.02 -19.39
C ALA A 517 -3.88 -32.34 -19.68
N VAL A 518 -3.26 -33.24 -20.44
CA VAL A 518 -3.88 -34.54 -20.80
C VAL A 518 -3.96 -35.46 -19.57
N THR A 519 -2.91 -35.54 -18.75
CA THR A 519 -2.86 -36.37 -17.54
C THR A 519 -3.82 -35.88 -16.47
N ALA A 520 -3.90 -34.54 -16.23
CA ALA A 520 -4.85 -33.94 -15.30
C ALA A 520 -6.31 -34.21 -15.68
N TYR A 521 -6.64 -34.06 -16.97
CA TYR A 521 -7.98 -34.40 -17.46
C TYR A 521 -8.33 -35.87 -17.26
N ALA A 522 -7.39 -36.79 -17.56
CA ALA A 522 -7.60 -38.22 -17.37
C ALA A 522 -7.82 -38.59 -15.89
N GLN A 523 -7.10 -37.99 -14.97
CA GLN A 523 -7.26 -38.17 -13.51
C GLN A 523 -8.60 -37.63 -12.99
N GLN A 524 -9.13 -36.55 -13.56
CA GLN A 524 -10.46 -36.02 -13.22
C GLN A 524 -11.60 -36.91 -13.67
N GLN A 525 -11.40 -37.69 -14.76
CA GLN A 525 -12.44 -38.58 -15.29
C GLN A 525 -12.47 -39.94 -14.57
N SER A 526 -11.35 -40.40 -14.00
CA SER A 526 -11.27 -41.70 -13.34
C SER A 526 -10.09 -41.80 -12.38
N ASP A 527 -10.32 -42.24 -11.15
CA ASP A 527 -9.30 -42.54 -10.14
C ASP A 527 -8.49 -43.81 -10.47
N ALA A 528 -8.86 -44.57 -11.56
CA ALA A 528 -8.14 -45.77 -11.92
C ALA A 528 -6.72 -45.47 -12.40
N PRO A 529 -5.69 -46.18 -11.89
CA PRO A 529 -4.31 -45.93 -12.25
C PRO A 529 -4.10 -46.06 -13.77
N LEU A 530 -3.26 -45.14 -14.30
CA LEU A 530 -2.88 -45.18 -15.72
C LEU A 530 -1.92 -46.37 -15.96
N PRO A 531 -2.03 -47.04 -17.11
CA PRO A 531 -1.08 -48.07 -17.48
C PRO A 531 0.35 -47.50 -17.56
N PRO A 532 1.37 -48.29 -17.18
CA PRO A 532 2.75 -47.83 -17.36
C PRO A 532 3.11 -47.76 -18.84
N ALA A 533 3.94 -46.76 -19.20
CA ALA A 533 4.53 -46.67 -20.54
C ALA A 533 5.95 -47.23 -20.52
N GLU A 534 6.27 -48.02 -21.53
CA GLU A 534 7.59 -48.62 -21.77
C GLU A 534 8.18 -48.03 -23.07
N ASP A 535 9.50 -48.06 -23.22
CA ASP A 535 10.23 -47.58 -24.41
C ASP A 535 9.90 -46.10 -24.76
N PHE A 536 9.69 -45.26 -23.73
CA PHE A 536 9.34 -43.86 -23.93
C PHE A 536 10.43 -43.10 -24.68
N SER A 537 10.03 -42.34 -25.70
CA SER A 537 10.92 -41.50 -26.49
C SER A 537 10.22 -40.18 -26.81
N TYR A 538 10.92 -39.06 -26.53
CA TYR A 538 10.47 -37.71 -26.78
C TYR A 538 11.12 -37.15 -28.07
N ALA A 539 10.29 -36.62 -28.98
CA ALA A 539 10.72 -35.94 -30.17
C ALA A 539 10.47 -34.42 -30.04
N LEU A 540 11.54 -33.65 -29.92
CA LEU A 540 11.48 -32.22 -29.64
C LEU A 540 10.60 -31.48 -30.64
N GLY A 541 9.56 -30.77 -30.13
CA GLY A 541 8.59 -30.01 -30.93
C GLY A 541 7.66 -30.83 -31.81
N ARG A 542 7.65 -32.16 -31.68
CA ARG A 542 6.86 -33.08 -32.52
C ARG A 542 5.87 -33.92 -31.71
N GLY A 543 6.30 -34.50 -30.58
CA GLY A 543 5.46 -35.30 -29.71
C GLY A 543 6.24 -36.40 -28.98
N VAL A 544 5.52 -37.43 -28.51
CA VAL A 544 6.03 -38.51 -27.72
C VAL A 544 5.61 -39.87 -28.31
N ARG A 545 6.40 -40.91 -28.11
CA ARG A 545 6.08 -42.26 -28.50
C ARG A 545 6.57 -43.28 -27.48
N GLY A 546 5.92 -44.43 -27.42
CA GLY A 546 6.29 -45.49 -26.48
C GLY A 546 5.35 -46.69 -26.64
N THR A 547 5.47 -47.63 -25.74
CA THR A 547 4.63 -48.85 -25.68
C THR A 547 3.74 -48.76 -24.45
N VAL A 548 2.42 -48.83 -24.63
CA VAL A 548 1.44 -48.81 -23.57
C VAL A 548 0.61 -50.09 -23.63
N ALA A 549 0.60 -50.87 -22.59
CA ALA A 549 -0.09 -52.20 -22.54
C ALA A 549 0.27 -53.11 -23.73
N GLY A 550 1.57 -53.16 -24.11
CA GLY A 550 2.09 -53.98 -25.21
C GLY A 550 1.78 -53.45 -26.62
N ALA A 551 1.22 -52.25 -26.76
CA ALA A 551 0.90 -51.63 -28.05
C ALA A 551 1.74 -50.40 -28.27
N ALA A 552 2.31 -50.19 -29.47
CA ALA A 552 3.00 -48.99 -29.82
C ALA A 552 2.01 -47.81 -29.93
N VAL A 553 2.25 -46.74 -29.14
CA VAL A 553 1.45 -45.50 -29.10
C VAL A 553 2.31 -44.31 -29.51
N VAL A 554 1.76 -43.44 -30.30
CA VAL A 554 2.38 -42.17 -30.67
C VAL A 554 1.38 -41.03 -30.39
N CYS A 555 1.82 -40.04 -29.64
CA CYS A 555 1.09 -38.80 -29.42
C CYS A 555 1.88 -37.62 -30.00
N GLY A 556 1.33 -36.91 -31.00
CA GLY A 556 2.07 -35.82 -31.61
C GLY A 556 1.30 -35.08 -32.69
N SER A 557 2.02 -34.15 -33.36
CA SER A 557 1.43 -33.33 -34.41
C SER A 557 1.07 -34.16 -35.66
N ARG A 558 0.06 -33.72 -36.37
CA ARG A 558 -0.39 -34.35 -37.66
C ARG A 558 0.76 -34.42 -38.67
N THR A 559 1.66 -33.47 -38.68
CA THR A 559 2.83 -33.43 -39.54
C THR A 559 3.80 -34.56 -39.21
N TRP A 560 4.06 -34.76 -37.90
CA TRP A 560 4.98 -35.80 -37.45
C TRP A 560 4.43 -37.20 -37.71
N LEU A 561 3.12 -37.42 -37.57
CA LEU A 561 2.51 -38.71 -37.93
C LEU A 561 2.72 -39.07 -39.40
N ARG A 562 2.57 -38.10 -40.34
CA ARG A 562 2.85 -38.27 -41.77
C ARG A 562 4.34 -38.61 -42.03
N GLU A 563 5.28 -37.96 -41.33
CA GLU A 563 6.71 -38.27 -41.43
C GLU A 563 7.01 -39.69 -40.98
N LEU A 564 6.26 -40.22 -39.99
CA LEU A 564 6.35 -41.63 -39.54
C LEU A 564 5.63 -42.60 -40.50
N GLY A 565 5.05 -42.17 -41.60
CA GLY A 565 4.33 -42.99 -42.54
C GLY A 565 2.95 -43.45 -42.09
N ILE A 566 2.38 -42.79 -41.05
CA ILE A 566 1.06 -43.13 -40.54
C ILE A 566 -0.01 -42.43 -41.36
N ASP A 567 -1.01 -43.18 -41.83
CA ASP A 567 -2.13 -42.60 -42.57
C ASP A 567 -2.99 -41.69 -41.66
N THR A 568 -3.07 -40.41 -42.06
CA THR A 568 -3.85 -39.40 -41.34
C THR A 568 -5.20 -39.07 -41.97
N ALA A 569 -5.67 -39.84 -42.96
CA ALA A 569 -6.92 -39.61 -43.67
C ALA A 569 -8.14 -39.58 -42.71
N ALA A 570 -8.15 -40.40 -41.67
CA ALA A 570 -9.22 -40.43 -40.67
C ALA A 570 -9.37 -39.10 -39.91
N LEU A 571 -8.29 -38.29 -39.78
CA LEU A 571 -8.35 -37.00 -39.13
C LEU A 571 -9.05 -35.91 -39.97
N ALA A 572 -9.25 -36.12 -41.26
CA ALA A 572 -9.96 -35.19 -42.13
C ALA A 572 -11.46 -35.08 -41.79
N ALA A 573 -12.02 -36.12 -41.18
CA ALA A 573 -13.41 -36.14 -40.73
C ALA A 573 -13.65 -35.49 -39.36
N LEU A 574 -12.58 -35.15 -38.64
CA LEU A 574 -12.64 -34.54 -37.29
C LEU A 574 -12.77 -33.00 -37.41
N PRO A 575 -13.28 -32.33 -36.37
CA PRO A 575 -13.33 -30.84 -36.34
C PRO A 575 -11.95 -30.22 -36.57
N ASP A 576 -11.92 -29.09 -37.27
CA ASP A 576 -10.71 -28.32 -37.47
C ASP A 576 -10.29 -27.64 -36.12
N LEU A 577 -9.49 -28.32 -35.33
CA LEU A 577 -8.98 -27.79 -34.05
C LEU A 577 -8.02 -26.61 -34.26
N HIS A 578 -7.24 -26.60 -35.35
CA HIS A 578 -6.37 -25.46 -35.66
C HIS A 578 -7.17 -24.21 -36.06
N GLY A 579 -8.28 -24.39 -36.81
CA GLY A 579 -9.19 -23.30 -37.14
C GLY A 579 -9.90 -22.71 -35.89
N GLN A 580 -9.97 -23.50 -34.79
CA GLN A 580 -10.48 -23.07 -33.47
C GLN A 580 -9.40 -22.58 -32.53
N ALA A 581 -8.18 -22.32 -33.02
CA ALA A 581 -7.07 -21.84 -32.20
C ALA A 581 -6.60 -22.80 -31.09
N LYS A 582 -6.76 -24.09 -31.28
CA LYS A 582 -6.37 -25.13 -30.33
C LYS A 582 -5.13 -25.88 -30.81
N THR A 583 -4.28 -26.29 -29.89
CA THR A 583 -3.18 -27.20 -30.19
C THR A 583 -3.74 -28.59 -30.39
N GLU A 584 -3.52 -29.14 -31.59
CA GLU A 584 -3.97 -30.52 -31.96
C GLU A 584 -2.89 -31.53 -31.54
N LEU A 585 -3.26 -32.49 -30.70
CA LEU A 585 -2.44 -33.64 -30.33
C LEU A 585 -3.12 -34.92 -30.89
N CYS A 586 -2.57 -35.46 -31.99
CA CYS A 586 -3.08 -36.68 -32.59
C CYS A 586 -2.53 -37.91 -31.84
N VAL A 587 -3.40 -38.89 -31.60
CA VAL A 587 -3.10 -40.14 -30.88
C VAL A 587 -3.25 -41.33 -31.79
N THR A 588 -2.23 -42.21 -31.80
CA THR A 588 -2.26 -43.43 -32.63
C THR A 588 -1.93 -44.64 -31.76
N ARG A 589 -2.41 -45.85 -32.22
CA ARG A 589 -2.09 -47.13 -31.64
C ARG A 589 -1.73 -48.10 -32.75
N CYS A 590 -0.55 -48.75 -32.67
CA CYS A 590 -0.03 -49.68 -33.68
C CYS A 590 -0.11 -49.10 -35.11
N GLY A 591 0.18 -47.82 -35.31
CA GLY A 591 0.15 -47.16 -36.61
C GLY A 591 -1.25 -46.77 -37.11
N ILE A 592 -2.33 -46.99 -36.33
CA ILE A 592 -3.70 -46.59 -36.64
C ILE A 592 -4.04 -45.34 -35.84
N VAL A 593 -4.58 -44.28 -36.50
CA VAL A 593 -5.05 -43.07 -35.84
C VAL A 593 -6.34 -43.35 -35.06
N LEU A 594 -6.33 -43.05 -33.77
CA LEU A 594 -7.47 -43.22 -32.88
C LEU A 594 -8.32 -41.92 -32.79
N GLY A 595 -7.69 -40.77 -32.93
CA GLY A 595 -8.36 -39.49 -32.84
C GLY A 595 -7.37 -38.34 -32.56
N ALA A 596 -7.94 -37.19 -32.25
CA ALA A 596 -7.21 -36.00 -31.89
C ALA A 596 -7.73 -35.40 -30.58
N LEU A 597 -6.84 -34.80 -29.81
CA LEU A 597 -7.12 -34.07 -28.60
C LEU A 597 -6.85 -32.56 -28.85
N GLY A 598 -7.80 -31.72 -28.50
CA GLY A 598 -7.69 -30.26 -28.60
C GLY A 598 -7.27 -29.70 -27.25
N ILE A 599 -6.13 -29.02 -27.22
CA ILE A 599 -5.59 -28.39 -26.00
C ILE A 599 -5.50 -26.88 -26.22
N ALA A 600 -6.08 -26.12 -25.32
CA ALA A 600 -6.06 -24.66 -25.36
C ALA A 600 -5.89 -24.05 -23.97
N ASP A 601 -5.39 -22.84 -23.91
CA ASP A 601 -5.43 -22.03 -22.69
C ASP A 601 -6.85 -21.47 -22.56
N THR A 602 -7.53 -21.88 -21.50
CA THR A 602 -8.95 -21.55 -21.28
C THR A 602 -9.11 -20.18 -20.68
N ARG A 603 -10.13 -19.43 -21.13
CA ARG A 603 -10.47 -18.15 -20.54
C ARG A 603 -10.91 -18.30 -19.08
N LYS A 604 -10.60 -17.30 -18.26
CA LYS A 604 -11.15 -17.21 -16.88
C LYS A 604 -12.67 -17.02 -16.95
N SER A 605 -13.38 -17.68 -16.03
CA SER A 605 -14.85 -17.66 -15.99
C SER A 605 -15.43 -16.25 -15.83
N GLU A 606 -14.73 -15.39 -15.08
CA GLU A 606 -15.12 -14.02 -14.77
C GLU A 606 -14.77 -13.00 -15.87
N ALA A 607 -13.90 -13.36 -16.82
CA ALA A 607 -13.34 -12.40 -17.80
C ALA A 607 -14.41 -11.62 -18.58
N ALA A 608 -15.42 -12.31 -19.11
CA ALA A 608 -16.50 -11.66 -19.87
C ALA A 608 -17.33 -10.69 -19.00
N ALA A 609 -17.62 -11.08 -17.75
CA ALA A 609 -18.37 -10.23 -16.83
C ALA A 609 -17.59 -8.96 -16.46
N VAL A 610 -16.27 -9.09 -16.24
CA VAL A 610 -15.37 -7.98 -15.92
C VAL A 610 -15.27 -7.01 -17.11
N VAL A 611 -15.06 -7.53 -18.33
CA VAL A 611 -15.02 -6.70 -19.55
C VAL A 611 -16.33 -5.92 -19.72
N ALA A 612 -17.48 -6.57 -19.53
CA ALA A 612 -18.78 -5.91 -19.61
C ALA A 612 -18.94 -4.79 -18.56
N GLN A 613 -18.46 -5.01 -17.32
CA GLN A 613 -18.48 -4.00 -16.26
C GLN A 613 -17.58 -2.80 -16.58
N LEU A 614 -16.37 -3.03 -17.10
CA LEU A 614 -15.44 -1.97 -17.49
C LEU A 614 -16.00 -1.12 -18.62
N ARG A 615 -16.61 -1.76 -19.64
CA ARG A 615 -17.29 -1.07 -20.73
C ARG A 615 -18.50 -0.26 -20.24
N ALA A 616 -19.30 -0.82 -19.33
CA ALA A 616 -20.42 -0.10 -18.70
C ALA A 616 -19.95 1.10 -17.85
N ALA A 617 -18.72 1.04 -17.31
CA ALA A 617 -18.07 2.14 -16.61
C ALA A 617 -17.47 3.21 -17.56
N GLY A 618 -17.62 3.03 -18.90
CA GLY A 618 -17.12 3.95 -19.92
C GLY A 618 -15.64 3.78 -20.24
N LYS A 619 -15.03 2.62 -19.92
CA LYS A 619 -13.66 2.29 -20.29
C LYS A 619 -13.62 1.64 -21.66
N GLU A 620 -12.66 2.01 -22.48
CA GLU A 620 -12.34 1.31 -23.73
C GLU A 620 -11.47 0.09 -23.40
N VAL A 621 -11.85 -1.09 -23.86
CA VAL A 621 -11.16 -2.34 -23.51
C VAL A 621 -10.48 -2.92 -24.74
N TRP A 622 -9.18 -3.21 -24.58
CA TRP A 622 -8.31 -3.78 -25.61
C TRP A 622 -7.72 -5.11 -25.13
N MET A 623 -7.46 -6.02 -26.07
CA MET A 623 -6.65 -7.21 -25.81
C MET A 623 -5.36 -7.15 -26.64
N MET A 624 -4.24 -7.50 -26.03
CA MET A 624 -2.93 -7.59 -26.68
C MET A 624 -2.37 -9.02 -26.53
N THR A 625 -1.89 -9.58 -27.64
CA THR A 625 -1.34 -10.95 -27.65
C THR A 625 -0.31 -11.14 -28.75
N GLY A 626 0.61 -12.09 -28.55
CA GLY A 626 1.52 -12.58 -29.59
C GLY A 626 0.90 -13.62 -30.53
N ASP A 627 -0.34 -14.05 -30.26
CA ASP A 627 -1.01 -15.04 -31.09
C ASP A 627 -1.42 -14.49 -32.46
N HIS A 628 -1.68 -15.42 -33.39
CA HIS A 628 -2.23 -15.08 -34.70
C HIS A 628 -3.62 -14.43 -34.61
N ALA A 629 -3.91 -13.54 -35.53
CA ALA A 629 -5.13 -12.72 -35.54
C ALA A 629 -6.42 -13.54 -35.34
N ARG A 630 -6.57 -14.68 -36.02
CA ARG A 630 -7.76 -15.54 -35.89
C ARG A 630 -7.98 -16.04 -34.45
N THR A 631 -6.92 -16.51 -33.80
CA THR A 631 -6.95 -16.97 -32.41
C THR A 631 -7.34 -15.84 -31.47
N ALA A 632 -6.71 -14.70 -31.66
CA ALA A 632 -6.95 -13.52 -30.85
C ALA A 632 -8.40 -13.01 -30.99
N GLU A 633 -8.92 -12.92 -32.21
CA GLU A 633 -10.31 -12.50 -32.51
C GLU A 633 -11.34 -13.45 -31.88
N ALA A 634 -11.09 -14.78 -31.94
CA ALA A 634 -12.00 -15.76 -31.36
C ALA A 634 -12.12 -15.58 -29.83
N ILE A 635 -11.01 -15.44 -29.13
CA ILE A 635 -11.00 -15.21 -27.67
C ILE A 635 -11.59 -13.84 -27.32
N ALA A 636 -11.27 -12.80 -28.08
CA ALA A 636 -11.81 -11.46 -27.88
C ALA A 636 -13.35 -11.44 -28.03
N ALA A 637 -13.88 -12.14 -29.03
CA ALA A 637 -15.31 -12.29 -29.22
C ALA A 637 -16.00 -13.01 -28.04
N GLU A 638 -15.38 -14.07 -27.50
CA GLU A 638 -15.89 -14.80 -26.33
C GLU A 638 -15.95 -13.94 -25.06
N VAL A 639 -15.00 -13.01 -24.86
CA VAL A 639 -14.95 -12.13 -23.69
C VAL A 639 -15.61 -10.77 -23.93
N GLY A 640 -16.00 -10.47 -25.18
CA GLY A 640 -16.70 -9.24 -25.57
C GLY A 640 -15.76 -8.04 -25.73
N ILE A 641 -14.54 -8.25 -26.21
CA ILE A 641 -13.55 -7.20 -26.52
C ILE A 641 -13.57 -6.90 -28.01
N ASP A 642 -13.76 -5.62 -28.39
CA ASP A 642 -13.84 -5.19 -29.78
C ASP A 642 -12.48 -4.84 -30.38
N HIS A 643 -11.49 -4.50 -29.56
CA HIS A 643 -10.20 -4.03 -30.03
C HIS A 643 -9.11 -5.04 -29.72
N VAL A 644 -8.45 -5.55 -30.76
CA VAL A 644 -7.41 -6.58 -30.62
C VAL A 644 -6.11 -6.12 -31.27
N LEU A 645 -5.01 -6.28 -30.54
CA LEU A 645 -3.64 -6.16 -31.03
C LEU A 645 -3.03 -7.58 -31.05
N SER A 646 -3.07 -8.23 -32.19
CA SER A 646 -2.53 -9.58 -32.42
C SER A 646 -1.12 -9.52 -32.97
N GLU A 647 -0.39 -10.63 -32.92
CA GLU A 647 0.96 -10.83 -33.46
C GLU A 647 2.00 -9.83 -32.91
N VAL A 648 1.76 -9.31 -31.68
CA VAL A 648 2.65 -8.34 -31.03
C VAL A 648 3.76 -9.09 -30.28
N ARG A 649 5.00 -8.87 -30.69
CA ARG A 649 6.18 -9.44 -30.00
C ARG A 649 6.39 -8.80 -28.63
N PRO A 650 7.06 -9.48 -27.69
CA PRO A 650 7.30 -8.93 -26.35
C PRO A 650 8.02 -7.56 -26.38
N ASP A 651 8.96 -7.37 -27.29
CA ASP A 651 9.70 -6.12 -27.51
C ASP A 651 8.84 -5.00 -28.14
N GLU A 652 7.77 -5.37 -28.86
CA GLU A 652 6.86 -4.44 -29.51
C GLU A 652 5.67 -4.03 -28.64
N LYS A 653 5.40 -4.75 -27.54
CA LYS A 653 4.29 -4.46 -26.61
C LYS A 653 4.37 -3.05 -26.04
N ALA A 654 5.56 -2.62 -25.63
CA ALA A 654 5.80 -1.25 -25.16
C ALA A 654 5.43 -0.18 -26.20
N ALA A 655 5.87 -0.37 -27.47
CA ALA A 655 5.56 0.54 -28.57
C ALA A 655 4.05 0.58 -28.91
N ALA A 656 3.33 -0.52 -28.69
CA ALA A 656 1.88 -0.57 -28.84
C ALA A 656 1.17 0.31 -27.80
N ILE A 657 1.58 0.25 -26.53
CA ILE A 657 1.09 1.10 -25.45
C ILE A 657 1.39 2.57 -25.73
N GLU A 658 2.64 2.89 -26.16
CA GLU A 658 3.03 4.27 -26.51
C GLU A 658 2.21 4.84 -27.65
N ARG A 659 1.85 4.03 -28.67
CA ARG A 659 0.95 4.46 -29.75
C ARG A 659 -0.45 4.83 -29.23
N LEU A 660 -1.01 4.07 -28.29
CA LEU A 660 -2.31 4.40 -27.68
C LEU A 660 -2.21 5.70 -26.86
N ARG A 661 -1.13 5.89 -26.13
CA ARG A 661 -0.86 7.12 -25.37
C ARG A 661 -0.69 8.33 -26.29
N ALA A 662 -0.01 8.17 -27.43
CA ALA A 662 0.15 9.23 -28.44
C ALA A 662 -1.19 9.65 -29.05
N GLN A 663 -2.21 8.78 -29.04
CA GLN A 663 -3.58 9.11 -29.43
C GLN A 663 -4.35 9.91 -28.34
N GLY A 664 -3.70 10.23 -27.21
CA GLY A 664 -4.29 10.98 -26.11
C GLY A 664 -5.03 10.12 -25.09
N LYS A 665 -4.91 8.78 -25.15
CA LYS A 665 -5.52 7.85 -24.18
C LYS A 665 -4.65 7.73 -22.95
N THR A 666 -5.30 7.61 -21.80
CA THR A 666 -4.65 7.25 -20.52
C THR A 666 -4.77 5.74 -20.35
N VAL A 667 -3.66 5.03 -20.56
CA VAL A 667 -3.65 3.57 -20.69
C VAL A 667 -3.38 2.89 -19.38
N CYS A 668 -4.27 1.98 -18.99
CA CYS A 668 -4.06 1.00 -17.93
C CYS A 668 -3.70 -0.36 -18.56
N MET A 669 -2.45 -0.82 -18.37
CA MET A 669 -2.01 -2.15 -18.79
C MET A 669 -2.23 -3.16 -17.67
N VAL A 670 -2.82 -4.30 -18.00
CA VAL A 670 -3.08 -5.43 -17.08
C VAL A 670 -2.38 -6.66 -17.63
N GLY A 671 -1.46 -7.25 -16.87
CA GLY A 671 -0.67 -8.39 -17.29
C GLY A 671 -0.21 -9.26 -16.11
N ASP A 672 0.42 -10.41 -16.39
CA ASP A 672 1.04 -11.28 -15.39
C ASP A 672 2.48 -10.88 -15.03
N GLY A 673 3.08 -10.02 -15.84
CA GLY A 673 4.35 -9.33 -15.59
C GLY A 673 5.61 -10.04 -16.07
N ILE A 674 5.59 -11.30 -16.45
CA ILE A 674 6.82 -11.99 -16.90
C ILE A 674 7.23 -11.47 -18.29
N ASN A 675 6.28 -11.49 -19.24
CA ASN A 675 6.52 -11.08 -20.62
C ASN A 675 6.10 -9.62 -20.91
N ASP A 676 5.37 -9.01 -19.97
CA ASP A 676 4.72 -7.72 -20.13
C ASP A 676 5.45 -6.56 -19.46
N THR A 677 6.56 -6.85 -18.77
CA THR A 677 7.34 -5.87 -18.02
C THR A 677 7.63 -4.58 -18.81
N PRO A 678 8.05 -4.63 -20.10
CA PRO A 678 8.27 -3.41 -20.86
C PRO A 678 6.98 -2.61 -21.11
N ALA A 679 5.85 -3.29 -21.35
CA ALA A 679 4.56 -2.64 -21.56
C ALA A 679 3.99 -2.03 -20.26
N LEU A 680 4.13 -2.75 -19.14
CA LEU A 680 3.76 -2.26 -17.81
C LEU A 680 4.57 -1.00 -17.42
N ALA A 681 5.86 -0.97 -17.74
CA ALA A 681 6.73 0.17 -17.40
C ALA A 681 6.37 1.47 -18.16
N VAL A 682 5.83 1.38 -19.38
CA VAL A 682 5.48 2.56 -20.19
C VAL A 682 4.00 2.95 -20.06
N ALA A 683 3.15 2.12 -19.48
CA ALA A 683 1.73 2.43 -19.25
C ALA A 683 1.57 3.55 -18.19
N ASP A 684 0.48 4.33 -18.30
CA ASP A 684 0.16 5.36 -17.29
C ASP A 684 -0.25 4.73 -15.96
N CYS A 685 -0.88 3.55 -16.02
CA CYS A 685 -1.27 2.73 -14.90
C CYS A 685 -0.92 1.27 -15.22
N ALA A 686 -0.17 0.61 -14.36
CA ALA A 686 0.27 -0.76 -14.55
C ALA A 686 -0.29 -1.67 -13.44
N VAL A 687 -0.99 -2.73 -13.83
CA VAL A 687 -1.61 -3.70 -12.92
C VAL A 687 -1.00 -5.08 -13.17
N ALA A 688 -0.33 -5.63 -12.16
CA ALA A 688 0.16 -7.02 -12.17
C ALA A 688 -0.85 -7.96 -11.50
N MET A 689 -1.10 -9.09 -12.17
CA MET A 689 -2.04 -10.12 -11.76
C MET A 689 -1.32 -11.32 -11.11
N GLY A 690 -1.86 -11.81 -9.99
CA GLY A 690 -1.38 -13.04 -9.34
C GLY A 690 -0.08 -12.90 -8.58
N GLY A 691 0.44 -14.02 -8.08
CA GLY A 691 1.77 -14.13 -7.46
C GLY A 691 2.88 -14.09 -8.52
N GLY A 692 2.85 -13.05 -9.38
CA GLY A 692 3.81 -12.88 -10.46
C GLY A 692 5.26 -12.94 -9.98
N SER A 693 6.20 -13.15 -10.90
CA SER A 693 7.62 -13.11 -10.60
C SER A 693 7.98 -11.80 -9.88
N ASP A 694 9.04 -11.81 -9.07
CA ASP A 694 9.56 -10.62 -8.39
C ASP A 694 9.72 -9.42 -9.34
N ILE A 695 10.01 -9.68 -10.62
CA ILE A 695 10.14 -8.68 -11.69
C ILE A 695 8.80 -7.99 -12.00
N ALA A 696 7.70 -8.73 -11.98
CA ALA A 696 6.36 -8.17 -12.19
C ALA A 696 5.91 -7.30 -11.03
N ILE A 697 6.19 -7.78 -9.82
CA ILE A 697 5.97 -7.02 -8.59
C ILE A 697 6.77 -5.71 -8.64
N GLU A 698 8.00 -5.72 -9.15
CA GLU A 698 8.86 -4.52 -9.22
C GLU A 698 8.34 -3.50 -10.24
N SER A 699 7.85 -3.95 -11.40
CA SER A 699 7.51 -3.10 -12.56
C SER A 699 6.11 -2.50 -12.51
N ALA A 700 5.13 -3.17 -11.89
CA ALA A 700 3.76 -2.69 -11.81
C ALA A 700 3.56 -1.71 -10.66
N GLY A 701 2.73 -0.68 -10.87
CA GLY A 701 2.31 0.29 -9.85
C GLY A 701 1.17 -0.20 -8.95
N ILE A 702 0.43 -1.22 -9.41
CA ILE A 702 -0.71 -1.82 -8.70
C ILE A 702 -0.59 -3.34 -8.76
N LEU A 703 -0.85 -4.00 -7.64
CA LEU A 703 -0.78 -5.46 -7.54
C LEU A 703 -2.14 -6.03 -7.13
N LEU A 704 -2.52 -7.14 -7.78
CA LEU A 704 -3.68 -7.96 -7.44
C LEU A 704 -3.19 -9.38 -7.08
N PRO A 705 -2.79 -9.64 -5.82
CA PRO A 705 -2.13 -10.88 -5.43
C PRO A 705 -2.95 -12.15 -5.69
N SER A 706 -4.28 -12.06 -5.60
CA SER A 706 -5.18 -13.18 -5.89
C SER A 706 -5.24 -13.58 -7.36
N GLY A 707 -4.80 -12.71 -8.28
CA GLY A 707 -4.97 -12.94 -9.72
C GLY A 707 -6.42 -12.92 -10.22
N ASN A 708 -7.37 -12.53 -9.36
CA ASN A 708 -8.80 -12.46 -9.69
C ASN A 708 -9.14 -11.17 -10.44
N LEU A 709 -9.67 -11.32 -11.66
CA LEU A 709 -10.07 -10.19 -12.51
C LEU A 709 -11.22 -9.36 -11.93
N GLU A 710 -12.08 -9.92 -11.08
CA GLU A 710 -13.19 -9.19 -10.46
C GLU A 710 -12.71 -8.00 -9.60
N LYS A 711 -11.44 -8.00 -9.19
CA LYS A 711 -10.84 -6.88 -8.46
C LYS A 711 -10.60 -5.63 -9.31
N LEU A 712 -10.55 -5.74 -10.64
CA LEU A 712 -10.31 -4.60 -11.53
C LEU A 712 -11.44 -3.57 -11.51
N PRO A 713 -12.73 -3.90 -11.68
CA PRO A 713 -13.81 -2.94 -11.51
C PRO A 713 -13.78 -2.29 -10.11
N GLU A 714 -13.53 -3.08 -9.05
CA GLU A 714 -13.42 -2.59 -7.67
C GLU A 714 -12.24 -1.62 -7.48
N LEU A 715 -11.10 -1.88 -8.13
CA LEU A 715 -9.94 -1.00 -8.16
C LEU A 715 -10.31 0.39 -8.70
N PHE A 716 -10.97 0.44 -9.86
CA PHE A 716 -11.39 1.71 -10.48
C PHE A 716 -12.43 2.44 -9.64
N ASP A 717 -13.35 1.72 -8.99
CA ASP A 717 -14.36 2.31 -8.12
C ASP A 717 -13.75 2.90 -6.85
N ILE A 718 -12.81 2.20 -6.20
CA ILE A 718 -12.07 2.71 -5.02
C ILE A 718 -11.26 3.96 -5.42
N SER A 719 -10.56 3.89 -6.54
CA SER A 719 -9.78 5.03 -7.06
C SER A 719 -10.68 6.23 -7.32
N ARG A 720 -11.82 6.04 -8.01
CA ARG A 720 -12.79 7.08 -8.30
C ARG A 720 -13.38 7.69 -7.03
N ALA A 721 -13.79 6.87 -6.08
CA ALA A 721 -14.35 7.33 -4.82
C ALA A 721 -13.33 8.14 -4.02
N THR A 722 -12.08 7.68 -3.96
CA THR A 722 -10.99 8.33 -3.24
C THR A 722 -10.66 9.69 -3.83
N ILE A 723 -10.41 9.76 -5.14
CA ILE A 723 -10.05 11.03 -5.81
C ILE A 723 -11.23 12.02 -5.78
N ARG A 724 -12.47 11.54 -5.92
CA ARG A 724 -13.66 12.39 -5.79
C ARG A 724 -13.75 13.00 -4.39
N THR A 725 -13.55 12.20 -3.35
CA THR A 725 -13.55 12.69 -1.96
C THR A 725 -12.44 13.71 -1.72
N ILE A 726 -11.23 13.44 -2.21
CA ILE A 726 -10.11 14.40 -2.13
C ILE A 726 -10.46 15.72 -2.81
N ARG A 727 -10.99 15.68 -4.03
CA ARG A 727 -11.41 16.89 -4.75
C ARG A 727 -12.51 17.67 -4.01
N GLN A 728 -13.50 16.98 -3.46
CA GLN A 728 -14.56 17.59 -2.65
C GLN A 728 -13.98 18.25 -1.39
N ASN A 729 -13.08 17.58 -0.70
CA ASN A 729 -12.41 18.12 0.49
C ASN A 729 -11.56 19.35 0.15
N LEU A 730 -10.80 19.32 -0.93
CA LEU A 730 -10.01 20.45 -1.40
C LEU A 730 -10.91 21.65 -1.78
N THR A 731 -12.01 21.38 -2.50
CA THR A 731 -12.98 22.42 -2.87
C THR A 731 -13.60 23.06 -1.63
N TRP A 732 -14.01 22.23 -0.65
CA TRP A 732 -14.57 22.72 0.62
C TRP A 732 -13.56 23.58 1.38
N ALA A 733 -12.31 23.13 1.51
CA ALA A 733 -11.26 23.83 2.23
C ALA A 733 -10.92 25.18 1.59
N LEU A 734 -10.88 25.25 0.25
CA LEU A 734 -10.64 26.50 -0.49
C LEU A 734 -11.84 27.44 -0.39
N PHE A 735 -13.05 26.92 -0.57
CA PHE A 735 -14.28 27.73 -0.51
C PHE A 735 -14.48 28.36 0.86
N TYR A 736 -14.26 27.58 1.94
CA TYR A 736 -14.33 28.09 3.30
C TYR A 736 -13.42 29.32 3.49
N ASN A 737 -12.14 29.22 3.10
CA ASN A 737 -11.20 30.33 3.24
C ASN A 737 -11.55 31.52 2.33
N LEU A 738 -12.05 31.27 1.11
CA LEU A 738 -12.46 32.32 0.17
C LEU A 738 -13.61 33.18 0.72
N VAL A 739 -14.53 32.58 1.48
CA VAL A 739 -15.67 33.27 2.09
C VAL A 739 -15.30 33.89 3.43
N SER A 740 -14.60 33.14 4.28
CA SER A 740 -14.35 33.56 5.67
C SER A 740 -13.34 34.72 5.81
N ILE A 741 -12.33 34.78 4.92
CA ILE A 741 -11.32 35.87 4.95
C ILE A 741 -11.96 37.24 4.71
N PRO A 742 -12.76 37.48 3.64
CA PRO A 742 -13.48 38.72 3.46
C PRO A 742 -14.44 39.09 4.62
N VAL A 743 -15.17 38.10 5.13
CA VAL A 743 -16.12 38.30 6.27
C VAL A 743 -15.35 38.71 7.53
N ALA A 744 -14.21 38.11 7.81
CA ALA A 744 -13.31 38.54 8.89
C ALA A 744 -12.77 39.95 8.67
N ALA A 745 -12.35 40.27 7.44
CA ALA A 745 -11.83 41.62 7.09
C ALA A 745 -12.89 42.71 7.25
N LEU A 746 -14.17 42.40 7.12
CA LEU A 746 -15.29 43.32 7.41
C LEU A 746 -15.51 43.55 8.93
N GLY A 747 -14.82 42.84 9.82
CA GLY A 747 -14.92 42.96 11.27
C GLY A 747 -16.22 42.43 11.87
N VAL A 748 -16.91 41.52 11.16
CA VAL A 748 -18.16 40.89 11.60
C VAL A 748 -17.91 39.69 12.51
N LEU A 749 -16.75 39.04 12.34
CA LEU A 749 -16.39 37.83 13.09
C LEU A 749 -15.62 38.17 14.36
N HIS A 750 -15.73 37.34 15.37
CA HIS A 750 -14.93 37.37 16.60
C HIS A 750 -13.84 36.27 16.53
N PRO A 751 -12.62 36.49 17.08
CA PRO A 751 -11.51 35.48 17.01
C PRO A 751 -11.92 34.06 17.44
N SER A 752 -12.75 33.95 18.49
CA SER A 752 -13.24 32.66 18.97
C SER A 752 -14.14 31.94 17.95
N ILE A 753 -15.00 32.69 17.23
CA ILE A 753 -15.85 32.14 16.17
C ILE A 753 -14.97 31.67 15.00
N CYS A 754 -13.97 32.45 14.65
CA CYS A 754 -12.98 32.10 13.60
C CYS A 754 -12.28 30.78 13.92
N ALA A 755 -11.80 30.61 15.16
CA ALA A 755 -11.13 29.39 15.61
C ALA A 755 -12.07 28.16 15.62
N THR A 756 -13.31 28.34 16.05
CA THR A 756 -14.32 27.28 16.06
C THR A 756 -14.64 26.82 14.64
N ALA A 757 -14.91 27.74 13.72
CA ALA A 757 -15.23 27.46 12.34
C ALA A 757 -14.07 26.77 11.60
N MET A 758 -12.82 27.19 11.87
CA MET A 758 -11.62 26.54 11.35
C MET A 758 -11.48 25.10 11.84
N SER A 759 -11.63 24.85 13.13
CA SER A 759 -11.57 23.52 13.72
C SER A 759 -12.67 22.61 13.16
N ALA A 760 -13.90 23.13 13.03
CA ALA A 760 -15.03 22.42 12.44
C ALA A 760 -14.78 22.04 10.96
N SER A 761 -14.16 22.94 10.18
CA SER A 761 -13.78 22.68 8.78
C SER A 761 -12.77 21.52 8.69
N SER A 762 -11.72 21.52 9.52
CA SER A 762 -10.71 20.47 9.53
C SER A 762 -11.28 19.11 9.95
N ILE A 763 -12.11 19.09 11.01
CA ILE A 763 -12.81 17.88 11.46
C ILE A 763 -13.77 17.38 10.37
N GLY A 764 -14.49 18.27 9.70
CA GLY A 764 -15.41 17.95 8.62
C GLY A 764 -14.72 17.24 7.44
N VAL A 765 -13.59 17.76 6.98
CA VAL A 765 -12.76 17.15 5.93
C VAL A 765 -12.29 15.75 6.33
N LEU A 766 -11.88 15.60 7.58
CA LEU A 766 -11.40 14.35 8.12
C LEU A 766 -12.50 13.30 8.21
N MET A 767 -13.66 13.66 8.79
CA MET A 767 -14.83 12.79 8.88
C MET A 767 -15.35 12.39 7.50
N HIS A 768 -15.31 13.31 6.53
CA HIS A 768 -15.67 13.01 5.15
C HIS A 768 -14.71 11.99 4.51
N SER A 769 -13.40 12.10 4.75
CA SER A 769 -12.42 11.11 4.31
C SER A 769 -12.65 9.75 4.96
N LEU A 770 -12.94 9.69 6.27
CA LEU A 770 -13.20 8.44 6.99
C LEU A 770 -14.45 7.71 6.50
N ARG A 771 -15.46 8.43 5.95
CA ARG A 771 -16.65 7.81 5.33
C ARG A 771 -16.32 6.92 4.13
N LEU A 772 -15.16 7.10 3.48
CA LEU A 772 -14.69 6.20 2.43
C LEU A 772 -14.57 4.75 2.93
N LYS A 773 -14.28 4.54 4.21
CA LYS A 773 -14.17 3.20 4.82
C LYS A 773 -15.51 2.44 4.76
N ASP A 774 -16.64 3.14 4.89
CA ASP A 774 -17.98 2.56 4.98
C ASP A 774 -18.76 2.57 3.65
N SER A 775 -18.30 3.27 2.63
CA SER A 775 -19.07 3.48 1.39
C SER A 775 -19.36 2.17 0.63
N GLY A 776 -18.52 1.15 0.73
CA GLY A 776 -18.77 -0.16 0.10
C GLY A 776 -19.85 -1.03 0.76
N LYS A 777 -20.26 -0.74 2.00
CA LYS A 777 -21.35 -1.48 2.67
C LYS A 777 -22.74 -1.02 2.23
N LYS A 778 -22.86 0.23 1.76
CA LYS A 778 -24.15 0.81 1.31
C LYS A 778 -24.47 0.53 -0.15
N GLU A 779 -23.47 0.42 -1.03
CA GLU A 779 -23.68 0.21 -2.47
C GLU A 779 -24.19 -1.19 -2.82
N ARG A 780 -23.93 -2.22 -2.01
CA ARG A 780 -24.54 -3.56 -2.16
C ARG A 780 -26.06 -3.59 -1.90
N ARG A 781 -26.68 -2.51 -1.43
CA ARG A 781 -28.12 -2.42 -1.14
C ARG A 781 -28.98 -1.73 -2.21
N PHE A 782 -28.39 -1.22 -3.31
CA PHE A 782 -29.16 -0.65 -4.41
C PHE A 782 -28.92 -1.41 -5.71
N PRO A 783 -29.78 -2.37 -6.05
CA PRO A 783 -29.84 -2.86 -7.43
C PRO A 783 -30.34 -1.71 -8.31
N TRP A 784 -29.64 -1.50 -9.42
CA TRP A 784 -30.00 -0.56 -10.48
C TRP A 784 -31.45 -0.82 -10.90
N LYS A 785 -32.41 -0.07 -10.42
CA LYS A 785 -33.70 0.04 -11.07
C LYS A 785 -33.52 0.92 -12.30
N LYS A 786 -33.45 0.28 -13.48
CA LYS A 786 -33.74 0.90 -14.75
C LYS A 786 -35.13 1.58 -14.61
N LYS A 787 -35.18 2.90 -14.78
CA LYS A 787 -36.40 3.56 -15.25
C LYS A 787 -36.31 3.58 -16.75
N SER A 788 -37.24 2.84 -17.36
CA SER A 788 -37.63 2.90 -18.75
C SER A 788 -37.97 4.32 -19.22
#